data_4f1b57a0367a2513e80580b5c1ea9573
#
_entry.id   4f1b57a0367a2513e80580b5c1ea9573
#
_cell.length_a   1.000
_cell.length_b   1.000
_cell.length_c   1.000
_cell.angle_alpha   90.00
_cell.angle_beta   90.00
_cell.angle_gamma   90.00
#
_symmetry.space_group_name_H-M   'P 1'
#
loop_
_entity.id
_entity.type
_entity.pdbx_description
1 polymer ?
#
loop_
_entity_poly.entity_id
_entity_poly.type
_entity_poly.pdbx_seq_one_letter_code
_entity_poly.pdbx_strand_id
1 'polypeptide(L)'
;MPNCCGFSPYQTLTRAEDPHLVARIATVLAPYPGATPEQIEALVARPIEQELRTIAEIDVLESTSRQGIAVLSLELSDEATDVTPVWSRVRDKLSDVAPSLPEGVQTPELLDDRGYAFSIVAALHWTLDTPPNPQLMERYAERLEDQLRQVADTEYTHRFGVAGEQVEVMVDPLELNALGLSVGQLAGAIEASDGRRTAGEVVTQGHRLTVGLSGEFDALDRLREINVTTQQGQSVKLGEIAELRRGVQDPPSAVALLNGERAVFVGARMVPGQRIDVWVERAQAQLAAFDDELPIGLAVEEVFEQASYTNQRLSDVAISLLMGLVLVVAILFLTVGWRSALTVGLAIPATTLLTLALFKPLGMEIHQMSIIGIIVALGLMVDNAIVMTNALRERFLQGDSALAATRDALRHLAVPLLASTLTTILAFMPIVLMPGPAGEFVGPLAMAVMVALVSSYLISLLLVPALSPMLLAKVAAKPPAPRDNIMKRAFRGTIRSTLRHPVAAMVITLCVPVGGIALMPTLDVAFFPLADRDQFHIEVRLPAASSIAKTEALAHEVESMVRELPGVVRVSSFIGESAPMMYYNVLTNEDNNPAFLHLIVDTVSLEATNQQVPGLQQSLDKRFPQAQGVVRKYEQGSPFKAPIELRVYGDDLEVLSSLGLELAGLMHQLPQVTHVRAGMQRDLPRLVLDVDHTALSDAGLTTQSLAEQVGAALSGQPAGMLLEDTQQLPIRVRYADGWRTDAEQLAALRLVSDQVAEGLPLAAVADSDLAPLECDYPTKCRASAAGARLFSGGCATGRIHGAVRCQASGSA
;
A
#
# COMPACT_ATOMS: atom_id res chain seq x y z
N MET A 1 -24.85 30.45 19.92
CA MET A 1 -26.24 30.18 19.49
C MET A 1 -26.25 29.70 18.07
N PRO A 2 -27.00 28.69 17.78
CA PRO A 2 -26.64 27.71 16.77
C PRO A 2 -27.27 27.97 15.41
N ASN A 3 -26.51 27.61 14.42
CA ASN A 3 -26.88 27.55 13.01
C ASN A 3 -28.02 26.53 12.74
N CYS A 4 -29.23 27.00 12.74
CA CYS A 4 -30.43 26.24 12.30
C CYS A 4 -30.66 26.42 10.80
N CYS A 5 -29.69 26.05 9.95
CA CYS A 5 -29.90 25.93 8.52
C CYS A 5 -29.38 24.57 8.08
N GLY A 6 -30.20 23.79 7.35
CA GLY A 6 -29.92 22.44 6.87
C GLY A 6 -28.70 22.24 5.95
N PHE A 7 -27.82 23.25 5.84
CA PHE A 7 -26.49 23.17 5.21
C PHE A 7 -25.39 22.68 6.17
N SER A 8 -25.63 22.71 7.47
CA SER A 8 -24.64 22.33 8.48
C SER A 8 -24.17 20.86 8.41
N PRO A 9 -25.03 19.85 8.18
CA PRO A 9 -24.58 18.46 8.13
C PRO A 9 -23.63 18.18 6.98
N TYR A 10 -23.89 18.73 5.79
CA TYR A 10 -23.03 18.54 4.61
C TYR A 10 -21.60 19.11 4.82
N GLN A 11 -21.49 20.23 5.55
CA GLN A 11 -20.19 20.85 5.83
C GLN A 11 -19.40 20.11 6.93
N THR A 12 -20.06 19.31 7.75
CA THR A 12 -19.44 18.60 8.88
C THR A 12 -19.28 17.10 8.66
N LEU A 13 -19.78 16.57 7.54
CA LEU A 13 -19.59 15.18 7.15
C LEU A 13 -18.16 14.97 6.67
N THR A 14 -17.57 13.87 7.10
CA THR A 14 -16.25 13.39 6.65
C THR A 14 -16.29 13.05 5.17
N ARG A 15 -15.18 13.32 4.48
CA ARG A 15 -15.04 13.08 3.05
C ARG A 15 -13.82 12.23 2.80
N ALA A 16 -14.01 11.15 2.09
CA ALA A 16 -12.97 10.24 1.63
C ALA A 16 -13.17 9.91 0.15
N GLU A 17 -12.15 9.44 -0.53
CA GLU A 17 -12.27 8.96 -1.92
C GLU A 17 -13.08 7.67 -1.96
N ASP A 18 -12.63 6.67 -1.22
CA ASP A 18 -13.22 5.33 -1.11
C ASP A 18 -13.60 5.00 0.33
N PRO A 19 -14.42 3.97 0.57
CA PRO A 19 -14.72 3.49 1.91
C PRO A 19 -13.46 3.09 2.66
N HIS A 20 -13.43 3.34 3.96
CA HIS A 20 -12.34 2.89 4.81
C HIS A 20 -12.38 1.36 4.93
N LEU A 21 -11.34 0.70 4.41
CA LEU A 21 -11.15 -0.74 4.57
C LEU A 21 -10.30 -0.99 5.83
N VAL A 22 -10.67 -1.98 6.60
CA VAL A 22 -9.87 -2.40 7.76
C VAL A 22 -8.57 -3.04 7.25
N ALA A 23 -7.42 -2.52 7.69
CA ALA A 23 -6.10 -3.05 7.32
C ALA A 23 -5.82 -4.36 8.07
N ARG A 24 -6.23 -5.48 7.46
CA ARG A 24 -6.01 -6.82 8.02
C ARG A 24 -4.67 -7.42 7.67
N ILE A 25 -3.85 -6.71 6.90
CA ILE A 25 -2.53 -7.16 6.45
C ILE A 25 -1.46 -6.35 7.16
N ALA A 26 -0.47 -7.03 7.72
CA ALA A 26 0.72 -6.42 8.29
C ALA A 26 1.96 -7.22 7.91
N THR A 27 3.12 -6.58 7.99
CA THR A 27 4.41 -7.21 7.68
C THR A 27 5.32 -7.14 8.89
N VAL A 28 5.96 -8.25 9.23
CA VAL A 28 7.04 -8.28 10.22
C VAL A 28 8.36 -8.36 9.48
N LEU A 29 9.28 -7.46 9.82
CA LEU A 29 10.66 -7.45 9.33
C LEU A 29 11.60 -7.87 10.45
N ALA A 30 12.47 -8.84 10.19
CA ALA A 30 13.51 -9.27 11.12
C ALA A 30 14.86 -9.39 10.39
N PRO A 31 15.66 -8.31 10.34
CA PRO A 31 16.95 -8.30 9.67
C PRO A 31 17.99 -9.13 10.45
N TYR A 32 18.76 -9.94 9.72
CA TYR A 32 19.93 -10.66 10.21
C TYR A 32 21.06 -10.58 9.19
N PRO A 33 21.80 -9.48 9.14
CA PRO A 33 22.80 -9.21 8.12
C PRO A 33 23.84 -10.34 8.00
N GLY A 34 24.14 -10.74 6.76
CA GLY A 34 25.11 -11.80 6.48
C GLY A 34 24.58 -13.24 6.55
N ALA A 35 23.38 -13.46 7.09
CA ALA A 35 22.80 -14.80 7.18
C ALA A 35 22.23 -15.26 5.82
N THR A 36 22.33 -16.57 5.55
CA THR A 36 21.72 -17.19 4.36
C THR A 36 20.23 -17.37 4.53
N PRO A 37 19.45 -17.53 3.44
CA PRO A 37 18.01 -17.77 3.53
C PRO A 37 17.63 -18.96 4.43
N GLU A 38 18.44 -20.02 4.42
CA GLU A 38 18.22 -21.23 5.27
C GLU A 38 18.45 -20.92 6.75
N GLN A 39 19.48 -20.13 7.06
CA GLN A 39 19.74 -19.67 8.43
C GLN A 39 18.63 -18.74 8.90
N ILE A 40 18.18 -17.84 8.04
CA ILE A 40 17.04 -16.95 8.33
C ILE A 40 15.79 -17.78 8.63
N GLU A 41 15.47 -18.77 7.80
CA GLU A 41 14.31 -19.64 8.02
C GLU A 41 14.41 -20.39 9.35
N ALA A 42 15.53 -21.08 9.58
CA ALA A 42 15.69 -21.95 10.73
C ALA A 42 15.80 -21.20 12.06
N LEU A 43 16.52 -20.08 12.07
CA LEU A 43 16.93 -19.38 13.29
C LEU A 43 16.09 -18.15 13.62
N VAL A 44 15.42 -17.55 12.62
CA VAL A 44 14.65 -16.31 12.79
C VAL A 44 13.18 -16.51 12.46
N ALA A 45 12.84 -16.92 11.22
CA ALA A 45 11.46 -17.00 10.79
C ALA A 45 10.67 -18.05 11.59
N ARG A 46 11.19 -19.26 11.73
CA ARG A 46 10.51 -20.35 12.44
C ARG A 46 10.20 -20.05 13.90
N PRO A 47 11.11 -19.53 14.75
CA PRO A 47 10.78 -19.11 16.12
C PRO A 47 9.67 -18.06 16.17
N ILE A 48 9.73 -17.04 15.28
CA ILE A 48 8.71 -16.00 15.20
C ILE A 48 7.35 -16.60 14.76
N GLU A 49 7.33 -17.45 13.74
CA GLU A 49 6.10 -18.14 13.31
C GLU A 49 5.44 -18.95 14.42
N GLN A 50 6.24 -19.67 15.22
CA GLN A 50 5.72 -20.49 16.31
C GLN A 50 4.98 -19.66 17.36
N GLU A 51 5.51 -18.49 17.71
CA GLU A 51 4.86 -17.58 18.65
C GLU A 51 3.61 -16.91 18.04
N LEU A 52 3.70 -16.46 16.80
CA LEU A 52 2.57 -15.78 16.12
C LEU A 52 1.39 -16.71 15.84
N ARG A 53 1.62 -18.00 15.59
CA ARG A 53 0.55 -19.01 15.41
C ARG A 53 -0.32 -19.23 16.66
N THR A 54 0.07 -18.71 17.81
CA THR A 54 -0.75 -18.75 19.02
C THR A 54 -1.91 -17.75 19.01
N ILE A 55 -1.91 -16.81 18.06
CA ILE A 55 -2.94 -15.78 17.89
C ILE A 55 -4.02 -16.32 16.94
N ALA A 56 -5.21 -16.56 17.47
CA ALA A 56 -6.30 -17.24 16.75
C ALA A 56 -6.88 -16.42 15.58
N GLU A 57 -6.75 -15.10 15.62
CA GLU A 57 -7.26 -14.19 14.60
C GLU A 57 -6.37 -14.11 13.34
N ILE A 58 -5.17 -14.68 13.37
CA ILE A 58 -4.30 -14.79 12.19
C ILE A 58 -4.78 -15.96 11.34
N ASP A 59 -5.32 -15.67 10.16
CA ASP A 59 -5.78 -16.66 9.19
C ASP A 59 -4.62 -17.14 8.29
N VAL A 60 -3.83 -16.19 7.76
CA VAL A 60 -2.68 -16.48 6.90
C VAL A 60 -1.41 -15.92 7.51
N LEU A 61 -0.41 -16.79 7.65
CA LEU A 61 0.95 -16.44 8.06
C LEU A 61 1.93 -16.99 7.01
N GLU A 62 2.54 -16.07 6.27
CA GLU A 62 3.52 -16.39 5.24
C GLU A 62 4.86 -15.78 5.57
N SER A 63 5.91 -16.57 5.58
CA SER A 63 7.28 -16.07 5.73
C SER A 63 8.06 -16.20 4.43
N THR A 64 8.86 -15.19 4.16
CA THR A 64 9.82 -15.16 3.05
C THR A 64 11.20 -14.93 3.63
N SER A 65 12.05 -15.95 3.56
CA SER A 65 13.44 -15.86 3.98
C SER A 65 14.30 -15.44 2.79
N ARG A 66 14.92 -14.26 2.91
CA ARG A 66 15.86 -13.71 1.93
C ARG A 66 17.24 -13.62 2.58
N GLN A 67 18.29 -13.41 1.77
CA GLN A 67 19.61 -13.15 2.32
C GLN A 67 19.58 -11.91 3.24
N GLY A 68 19.93 -12.11 4.49
CA GLY A 68 20.02 -11.03 5.49
C GLY A 68 18.72 -10.58 6.13
N ILE A 69 17.54 -11.11 5.75
CA ILE A 69 16.26 -10.67 6.33
C ILE A 69 15.16 -11.73 6.26
N ALA A 70 14.38 -11.85 7.34
CA ALA A 70 13.09 -12.53 7.34
C ALA A 70 11.97 -11.50 7.16
N VAL A 71 11.05 -11.76 6.23
CA VAL A 71 9.84 -10.96 5.98
C VAL A 71 8.64 -11.86 6.20
N LEU A 72 7.81 -11.56 7.21
CA LEU A 72 6.60 -12.32 7.49
C LEU A 72 5.37 -11.47 7.16
N SER A 73 4.51 -11.97 6.30
CA SER A 73 3.22 -11.36 5.96
C SER A 73 2.13 -12.02 6.79
N LEU A 74 1.38 -11.20 7.52
CA LEU A 74 0.29 -11.60 8.39
C LEU A 74 -1.02 -11.13 7.78
N GLU A 75 -2.00 -12.02 7.68
CA GLU A 75 -3.35 -11.67 7.27
C GLU A 75 -4.33 -12.15 8.35
N LEU A 76 -5.15 -11.23 8.84
CA LEU A 76 -6.18 -11.53 9.83
C LEU A 76 -7.44 -12.05 9.15
N SER A 77 -8.23 -12.82 9.89
CA SER A 77 -9.52 -13.33 9.43
C SER A 77 -10.48 -12.19 9.05
N ASP A 78 -11.34 -12.44 8.09
CA ASP A 78 -12.37 -11.49 7.64
C ASP A 78 -13.33 -11.04 8.75
N GLU A 79 -13.44 -11.83 9.82
CA GLU A 79 -14.29 -11.53 10.99
C GLU A 79 -13.66 -10.49 11.93
N ALA A 80 -12.36 -10.23 11.82
CA ALA A 80 -11.65 -9.24 12.63
C ALA A 80 -12.04 -7.82 12.19
N THR A 81 -12.91 -7.17 12.93
CA THR A 81 -13.36 -5.78 12.69
C THR A 81 -12.55 -4.75 13.47
N ASP A 82 -12.01 -5.12 14.65
CA ASP A 82 -11.09 -4.30 15.44
C ASP A 82 -9.72 -4.96 15.44
N VAL A 83 -8.82 -4.48 14.59
CA VAL A 83 -7.48 -5.06 14.38
C VAL A 83 -6.43 -4.53 15.36
N THR A 84 -6.65 -3.37 15.95
CA THR A 84 -5.67 -2.71 16.83
C THR A 84 -5.26 -3.56 18.04
N PRO A 85 -6.18 -4.21 18.79
CA PRO A 85 -5.80 -5.11 19.87
C PRO A 85 -5.05 -6.36 19.39
N VAL A 86 -5.32 -6.81 18.16
CA VAL A 86 -4.63 -7.97 17.58
C VAL A 86 -3.19 -7.60 17.26
N TRP A 87 -2.96 -6.47 16.60
CA TRP A 87 -1.62 -5.99 16.29
C TRP A 87 -0.80 -5.69 17.56
N SER A 88 -1.45 -5.20 18.62
CA SER A 88 -0.78 -5.05 19.93
C SER A 88 -0.29 -6.38 20.48
N ARG A 89 -1.10 -7.45 20.41
CA ARG A 89 -0.67 -8.79 20.81
C ARG A 89 0.44 -9.36 19.93
N VAL A 90 0.46 -9.03 18.64
CA VAL A 90 1.56 -9.40 17.74
C VAL A 90 2.85 -8.74 18.20
N ARG A 91 2.84 -7.43 18.54
CA ARG A 91 4.03 -6.73 19.10
C ARG A 91 4.51 -7.35 20.40
N ASP A 92 3.58 -7.70 21.29
CA ASP A 92 3.94 -8.37 22.55
C ASP A 92 4.65 -9.70 22.27
N LYS A 93 4.12 -10.53 21.36
CA LYS A 93 4.72 -11.82 20.96
C LYS A 93 6.09 -11.67 20.30
N LEU A 94 6.27 -10.64 19.45
CA LEU A 94 7.57 -10.32 18.86
C LEU A 94 8.59 -9.90 19.93
N SER A 95 8.17 -9.15 20.93
CA SER A 95 9.00 -8.79 22.08
C SER A 95 9.37 -10.01 22.93
N ASP A 96 8.45 -10.95 23.12
CA ASP A 96 8.69 -12.18 23.87
C ASP A 96 9.70 -13.10 23.18
N VAL A 97 9.68 -13.18 21.84
CA VAL A 97 10.57 -14.05 21.08
C VAL A 97 11.96 -13.43 20.87
N ALA A 98 12.09 -12.10 20.85
CA ALA A 98 13.33 -11.40 20.55
C ALA A 98 14.56 -11.87 21.37
N PRO A 99 14.47 -12.13 22.70
CA PRO A 99 15.61 -12.62 23.47
C PRO A 99 16.07 -14.04 23.12
N SER A 100 15.23 -14.81 22.40
CA SER A 100 15.54 -16.19 22.00
C SER A 100 16.22 -16.27 20.63
N LEU A 101 16.24 -15.16 19.87
CA LEU A 101 16.87 -15.08 18.57
C LEU A 101 18.41 -15.02 18.70
N PRO A 102 19.16 -15.44 17.67
CA PRO A 102 20.63 -15.37 17.67
C PRO A 102 21.16 -13.95 17.85
N GLU A 103 22.35 -13.83 18.43
CA GLU A 103 23.09 -12.57 18.47
C GLU A 103 23.32 -12.04 17.03
N GLY A 104 23.08 -10.74 16.83
CA GLY A 104 23.18 -10.09 15.52
C GLY A 104 21.87 -9.99 14.77
N VAL A 105 20.79 -10.65 15.19
CA VAL A 105 19.44 -10.40 14.70
C VAL A 105 18.96 -9.05 15.24
N GLN A 106 18.53 -8.16 14.36
CA GLN A 106 17.91 -6.92 14.77
C GLN A 106 16.50 -7.19 15.34
N THR A 107 16.04 -6.32 16.23
CA THR A 107 14.71 -6.46 16.84
C THR A 107 13.64 -6.57 15.75
N PRO A 108 12.80 -7.62 15.77
CA PRO A 108 11.71 -7.75 14.81
C PRO A 108 10.74 -6.56 14.90
N GLU A 109 10.41 -5.97 13.77
CA GLU A 109 9.54 -4.80 13.67
C GLU A 109 8.23 -5.17 12.98
N LEU A 110 7.09 -4.77 13.57
CA LEU A 110 5.76 -4.92 12.98
C LEU A 110 5.37 -3.63 12.25
N LEU A 111 5.11 -3.75 10.96
CA LEU A 111 4.60 -2.70 10.09
C LEU A 111 3.12 -2.96 9.81
N ASP A 112 2.24 -2.48 10.67
CA ASP A 112 0.78 -2.63 10.60
C ASP A 112 0.08 -1.40 10.00
N ASP A 113 0.84 -0.37 9.68
CA ASP A 113 0.37 0.89 9.10
C ASP A 113 0.36 0.91 7.56
N ARG A 114 0.86 -0.15 6.93
CA ARG A 114 0.95 -0.29 5.47
C ARG A 114 -0.35 -0.65 4.75
N GLY A 115 -1.47 -0.67 5.44
CA GLY A 115 -2.79 -0.92 4.85
C GLY A 115 -3.50 0.34 4.35
N TYR A 116 -2.89 1.53 4.50
CA TYR A 116 -3.54 2.81 4.23
C TYR A 116 -2.71 3.68 3.31
N ALA A 117 -3.38 4.29 2.30
CA ALA A 117 -2.74 5.22 1.40
C ALA A 117 -2.32 6.53 2.09
N PHE A 118 -1.25 7.13 1.60
CA PHE A 118 -0.85 8.49 1.99
C PHE A 118 -1.86 9.51 1.49
N SER A 119 -2.07 10.56 2.27
CA SER A 119 -2.96 11.66 1.92
C SER A 119 -2.26 12.73 1.07
N ILE A 120 -0.95 12.87 1.26
CA ILE A 120 -0.05 13.72 0.48
C ILE A 120 1.32 13.07 0.38
N VAL A 121 1.98 13.21 -0.77
CA VAL A 121 3.38 12.81 -0.98
C VAL A 121 4.09 13.96 -1.67
N ALA A 122 5.18 14.42 -1.07
CA ALA A 122 6.04 15.46 -1.62
C ALA A 122 7.44 14.89 -1.89
N ALA A 123 8.09 15.34 -2.94
CA ALA A 123 9.47 14.98 -3.30
C ALA A 123 10.38 16.18 -3.09
N LEU A 124 11.44 15.99 -2.33
CA LEU A 124 12.56 16.93 -2.23
C LEU A 124 13.60 16.50 -3.24
N HIS A 125 13.91 17.33 -4.22
CA HIS A 125 14.83 16.99 -5.30
C HIS A 125 15.93 18.03 -5.50
N TRP A 126 17.02 17.59 -6.14
CA TRP A 126 18.18 18.43 -6.42
C TRP A 126 17.99 19.19 -7.74
N THR A 127 18.24 20.51 -7.75
CA THR A 127 17.97 21.40 -8.90
C THR A 127 19.22 21.96 -9.58
N LEU A 128 20.41 21.63 -9.07
CA LEU A 128 21.68 22.12 -9.62
C LEU A 128 22.33 21.06 -10.55
N ASP A 129 23.10 21.51 -11.53
CA ASP A 129 23.90 20.63 -12.41
C ASP A 129 25.10 19.98 -11.68
N THR A 130 25.27 20.22 -10.39
CA THR A 130 26.30 19.59 -9.56
C THR A 130 25.79 18.25 -8.99
N PRO A 131 26.68 17.31 -8.65
CA PRO A 131 26.26 16.08 -8.00
C PRO A 131 25.41 16.35 -6.77
N PRO A 132 24.30 15.64 -6.55
CA PRO A 132 23.43 15.82 -5.43
C PRO A 132 24.17 15.55 -4.10
N ASN A 133 23.84 16.31 -3.07
CA ASN A 133 24.32 16.07 -1.72
C ASN A 133 23.24 15.28 -0.94
N PRO A 134 23.38 13.95 -0.84
CA PRO A 134 22.34 13.12 -0.21
C PRO A 134 22.14 13.42 1.28
N GLN A 135 23.20 13.80 2.01
CA GLN A 135 23.09 14.18 3.43
C GLN A 135 22.26 15.45 3.62
N LEU A 136 22.49 16.45 2.77
CA LEU A 136 21.70 17.68 2.80
C LEU A 136 20.23 17.39 2.50
N MET A 137 19.97 16.58 1.46
CA MET A 137 18.62 16.17 1.08
C MET A 137 17.91 15.42 2.22
N GLU A 138 18.60 14.49 2.88
CA GLU A 138 18.05 13.73 3.99
C GLU A 138 17.66 14.60 5.17
N ARG A 139 18.51 15.53 5.58
CA ARG A 139 18.25 16.47 6.68
C ARG A 139 17.05 17.37 6.40
N TYR A 140 16.94 17.88 5.16
CA TYR A 140 15.78 18.68 4.80
C TYR A 140 14.52 17.84 4.64
N ALA A 141 14.62 16.59 4.20
CA ALA A 141 13.49 15.66 4.18
C ALA A 141 13.01 15.32 5.60
N GLU A 142 13.92 15.18 6.58
CA GLU A 142 13.58 15.00 7.99
C GLU A 142 12.85 16.22 8.56
N ARG A 143 13.32 17.42 8.25
CA ARG A 143 12.63 18.66 8.64
C ARG A 143 11.24 18.76 8.01
N LEU A 144 11.10 18.40 6.74
CA LEU A 144 9.81 18.36 6.05
C LEU A 144 8.88 17.36 6.70
N GLU A 145 9.37 16.16 7.01
CA GLU A 145 8.61 15.14 7.74
C GLU A 145 8.10 15.68 9.08
N ASP A 146 8.96 16.32 9.88
CA ASP A 146 8.59 16.91 11.16
C ASP A 146 7.56 18.02 11.02
N GLN A 147 7.68 18.87 10.00
CA GLN A 147 6.68 19.92 9.73
C GLN A 147 5.34 19.33 9.32
N LEU A 148 5.31 18.29 8.47
CA LEU A 148 4.07 17.60 8.10
C LEU A 148 3.45 16.86 9.30
N ARG A 149 4.27 16.30 10.20
CA ARG A 149 3.82 15.68 11.45
C ARG A 149 3.16 16.67 12.40
N GLN A 150 3.56 17.94 12.37
CA GLN A 150 2.96 19.01 13.20
C GLN A 150 1.63 19.52 12.63
N VAL A 151 1.26 19.21 11.41
CA VAL A 151 -0.07 19.53 10.88
C VAL A 151 -1.12 18.80 11.71
N ALA A 152 -2.08 19.55 12.26
CA ALA A 152 -3.12 18.96 13.11
C ALA A 152 -3.90 17.86 12.35
N ASP A 153 -4.18 16.76 13.02
CA ASP A 153 -4.84 15.57 12.49
C ASP A 153 -3.96 14.73 11.53
N THR A 154 -2.63 14.88 11.56
CA THR A 154 -1.68 13.95 10.93
C THR A 154 -1.51 12.72 11.81
N GLU A 155 -1.68 11.52 11.23
CA GLU A 155 -1.52 10.23 11.90
C GLU A 155 -0.11 9.68 11.74
N TYR A 156 0.41 9.71 10.52
CA TYR A 156 1.65 9.02 10.16
C TYR A 156 2.42 9.77 9.09
N THR A 157 3.75 9.73 9.20
CA THR A 157 4.67 10.29 8.20
C THR A 157 5.78 9.29 7.94
N HIS A 158 6.29 9.25 6.72
CA HIS A 158 7.38 8.35 6.34
C HIS A 158 8.21 8.94 5.19
N ARG A 159 9.51 8.64 5.20
CA ARG A 159 10.45 9.06 4.16
C ARG A 159 10.82 7.86 3.28
N PHE A 160 10.95 8.09 1.97
CA PHE A 160 11.35 7.09 0.97
C PHE A 160 12.58 7.55 0.20
N GLY A 161 13.41 6.62 -0.26
CA GLY A 161 14.64 6.92 -0.96
C GLY A 161 15.77 7.42 -0.06
N VAL A 162 15.70 7.10 1.24
CA VAL A 162 16.65 7.52 2.25
C VAL A 162 17.79 6.52 2.35
N ALA A 163 19.01 7.01 2.25
CA ALA A 163 20.21 6.17 2.33
C ALA A 163 20.74 5.96 3.77
N GLY A 164 20.29 6.75 4.73
CA GLY A 164 20.73 6.74 6.13
C GLY A 164 22.10 7.46 6.32
N GLU A 165 22.11 8.61 6.99
CA GLU A 165 23.36 9.32 7.28
C GLU A 165 24.17 8.57 8.34
N GLN A 166 25.48 8.46 8.14
CA GLN A 166 26.42 7.85 9.09
C GLN A 166 27.77 8.55 9.12
N VAL A 167 28.51 8.34 10.19
CA VAL A 167 29.93 8.70 10.26
C VAL A 167 30.76 7.49 9.84
N GLU A 168 31.52 7.64 8.77
CA GLU A 168 32.41 6.63 8.26
C GLU A 168 33.81 6.85 8.79
N VAL A 169 34.36 5.81 9.41
CA VAL A 169 35.76 5.72 9.82
C VAL A 169 36.45 4.74 8.87
N MET A 170 37.02 5.29 7.79
CA MET A 170 37.69 4.49 6.76
C MET A 170 39.13 4.23 7.10
N VAL A 171 39.54 2.97 7.09
CA VAL A 171 40.91 2.54 7.43
C VAL A 171 41.54 1.77 6.28
N ASP A 172 42.86 1.91 6.14
CA ASP A 172 43.64 1.05 5.25
C ASP A 172 43.98 -0.27 5.99
N PRO A 173 43.61 -1.45 5.45
CA PRO A 173 43.91 -2.72 6.08
C PRO A 173 45.41 -2.96 6.28
N LEU A 174 46.27 -2.41 5.43
CA LEU A 174 47.71 -2.54 5.58
C LEU A 174 48.24 -1.74 6.77
N GLU A 175 47.76 -0.53 6.95
CA GLU A 175 48.13 0.33 8.09
C GLU A 175 47.63 -0.28 9.40
N LEU A 176 46.34 -0.72 9.40
CA LEU A 176 45.72 -1.29 10.58
C LEU A 176 46.44 -2.58 11.04
N ASN A 177 46.79 -3.46 10.08
CA ASN A 177 47.58 -4.68 10.36
C ASN A 177 49.00 -4.36 10.86
N ALA A 178 49.66 -3.34 10.36
CA ALA A 178 51.01 -2.94 10.85
C ALA A 178 50.97 -2.50 12.32
N LEU A 179 49.81 -2.03 12.79
CA LEU A 179 49.57 -1.65 14.20
C LEU A 179 49.07 -2.84 15.03
N GLY A 180 48.84 -3.99 14.42
CA GLY A 180 48.29 -5.20 15.07
C GLY A 180 46.82 -5.06 15.49
N LEU A 181 46.06 -4.23 14.81
CA LEU A 181 44.66 -3.93 15.14
C LEU A 181 43.71 -4.54 14.12
N SER A 182 42.60 -5.09 14.60
CA SER A 182 41.46 -5.47 13.78
C SER A 182 40.41 -4.36 13.73
N VAL A 183 39.52 -4.38 12.71
CA VAL A 183 38.40 -3.45 12.62
C VAL A 183 37.53 -3.51 13.88
N GLY A 184 37.26 -4.71 14.39
CA GLY A 184 36.48 -4.91 15.62
C GLY A 184 37.14 -4.31 16.87
N GLN A 185 38.48 -4.46 17.01
CA GLN A 185 39.21 -3.83 18.10
C GLN A 185 39.20 -2.31 18.01
N LEU A 186 39.32 -1.76 16.79
CA LEU A 186 39.23 -0.32 16.57
C LEU A 186 37.83 0.20 16.90
N ALA A 187 36.78 -0.49 16.43
CA ALA A 187 35.38 -0.15 16.74
C ALA A 187 35.13 -0.18 18.27
N GLY A 188 35.57 -1.22 18.94
CA GLY A 188 35.48 -1.33 20.42
C GLY A 188 36.25 -0.23 21.16
N ALA A 189 37.42 0.20 20.65
CA ALA A 189 38.18 1.29 21.24
C ALA A 189 37.44 2.64 21.08
N ILE A 190 36.79 2.87 19.94
CA ILE A 190 35.95 4.06 19.70
C ILE A 190 34.76 4.02 20.65
N GLU A 191 34.01 2.91 20.71
CA GLU A 191 32.85 2.77 21.60
C GLU A 191 33.21 2.92 23.08
N ALA A 192 34.35 2.37 23.52
CA ALA A 192 34.85 2.52 24.87
C ALA A 192 35.24 3.95 25.25
N SER A 193 35.56 4.78 24.27
CA SER A 193 35.97 6.19 24.47
C SER A 193 34.76 7.14 24.55
N ASP A 194 33.54 6.66 24.33
CA ASP A 194 32.31 7.48 24.44
C ASP A 194 32.00 7.80 25.91
N GLY A 195 32.01 9.08 26.25
CA GLY A 195 31.78 9.59 27.61
C GLY A 195 30.32 9.54 28.08
N ARG A 196 29.36 9.11 27.28
CA ARG A 196 27.91 9.09 27.61
C ARG A 196 27.51 7.98 28.62
N ARG A 197 28.45 7.27 29.21
CA ARG A 197 28.15 6.27 30.23
C ARG A 197 27.79 6.96 31.56
N THR A 198 26.73 6.50 32.21
CA THR A 198 26.31 6.99 33.51
C THR A 198 27.32 6.56 34.58
N ALA A 199 27.85 7.51 35.34
CA ALA A 199 28.77 7.24 36.40
C ALA A 199 28.13 7.12 37.81
N GLY A 200 26.78 7.21 37.87
CA GLY A 200 25.98 7.09 39.08
C GLY A 200 25.71 8.44 39.76
N GLU A 201 25.42 8.40 41.07
CA GLU A 201 25.01 9.54 41.84
C GLU A 201 25.73 9.61 43.20
N VAL A 202 26.06 10.80 43.62
CA VAL A 202 26.55 11.05 44.97
C VAL A 202 25.44 11.67 45.79
N VAL A 203 25.05 10.98 46.87
CA VAL A 203 24.03 11.48 47.79
C VAL A 203 24.73 12.10 49.00
N THR A 204 24.58 13.43 49.20
CA THR A 204 25.06 14.16 50.38
C THR A 204 23.88 14.49 51.30
N GLN A 205 24.19 15.06 52.50
CA GLN A 205 23.15 15.44 53.48
C GLN A 205 22.19 16.51 53.02
N GLY A 206 21.76 16.57 51.82
CA GLY A 206 20.77 17.55 51.33
C GLY A 206 20.73 17.70 49.83
N HIS A 207 21.60 17.04 49.10
CA HIS A 207 21.67 17.11 47.66
C HIS A 207 21.96 15.77 47.03
N ARG A 208 21.35 15.50 45.87
CA ARG A 208 21.62 14.38 45.01
C ARG A 208 22.33 14.91 43.75
N LEU A 209 23.58 14.54 43.60
CA LEU A 209 24.44 15.01 42.52
C LEU A 209 24.67 13.87 41.53
N THR A 210 24.23 14.03 40.31
CA THR A 210 24.53 13.10 39.22
C THR A 210 25.98 13.30 38.79
N VAL A 211 26.74 12.22 38.69
CA VAL A 211 28.12 12.22 38.18
C VAL A 211 28.09 12.02 36.70
N GLY A 212 28.43 13.01 35.91
CA GLY A 212 28.59 12.93 34.45
C GLY A 212 30.06 12.78 34.07
N LEU A 213 30.35 12.00 33.06
CA LEU A 213 31.67 11.97 32.40
C LEU A 213 31.68 12.99 31.28
N SER A 214 32.74 13.79 31.18
CA SER A 214 32.97 14.65 30.04
C SER A 214 33.69 13.84 28.95
N GLY A 215 33.31 14.00 27.70
CA GLY A 215 33.96 13.27 26.60
C GLY A 215 32.96 12.66 25.60
N GLU A 216 31.77 13.23 25.57
CA GLU A 216 30.75 12.89 24.59
C GLU A 216 31.23 13.15 23.17
N PHE A 217 30.81 12.32 22.20
CA PHE A 217 31.10 12.56 20.80
C PHE A 217 30.08 13.57 20.27
N ASP A 218 30.46 14.82 20.23
CA ASP A 218 29.65 15.97 19.76
C ASP A 218 30.18 16.58 18.45
N ALA A 219 31.33 16.12 17.97
CA ALA A 219 31.93 16.59 16.71
C ALA A 219 32.93 15.55 16.15
N LEU A 220 33.12 15.54 14.83
CA LEU A 220 34.11 14.69 14.14
C LEU A 220 35.53 14.93 14.63
N ASP A 221 35.86 16.16 15.03
CA ASP A 221 37.21 16.49 15.53
C ASP A 221 37.53 15.76 16.83
N ARG A 222 36.55 15.53 17.69
CA ARG A 222 36.75 14.75 18.91
C ARG A 222 37.00 13.27 18.61
N LEU A 223 36.32 12.72 17.60
CA LEU A 223 36.61 11.36 17.14
C LEU A 223 38.06 11.26 16.63
N ARG A 224 38.58 12.23 15.91
CA ARG A 224 39.97 12.26 15.43
C ARG A 224 41.00 12.22 16.56
N GLU A 225 40.65 12.78 17.73
CA GLU A 225 41.53 12.84 18.89
C GLU A 225 41.53 11.64 19.80
N ILE A 226 40.67 10.61 19.51
CA ILE A 226 40.63 9.38 20.29
C ILE A 226 41.97 8.67 20.21
N ASN A 227 42.50 8.28 21.37
CA ASN A 227 43.70 7.50 21.47
C ASN A 227 43.39 6.00 21.39
N VAL A 228 43.91 5.34 20.36
CA VAL A 228 43.80 3.90 20.15
C VAL A 228 45.11 3.26 20.63
N THR A 229 45.01 2.24 21.47
CA THR A 229 46.18 1.51 21.96
C THR A 229 46.48 0.34 21.04
N THR A 230 47.65 0.30 20.44
CA THR A 230 48.13 -0.77 19.59
C THR A 230 48.48 -2.02 20.42
N GLN A 231 48.60 -3.21 19.81
CA GLN A 231 49.09 -4.40 20.50
C GLN A 231 50.45 -4.24 21.17
N GLN A 232 51.28 -3.34 20.63
CA GLN A 232 52.62 -3.04 21.21
C GLN A 232 52.57 -2.06 22.39
N GLY A 233 51.35 -1.64 22.82
CA GLY A 233 51.15 -0.68 23.91
C GLY A 233 51.44 0.77 23.55
N GLN A 234 51.60 1.09 22.28
CA GLN A 234 51.73 2.47 21.79
C GLN A 234 50.35 3.11 21.64
N SER A 235 50.25 4.40 21.92
CA SER A 235 49.02 5.17 21.73
C SER A 235 49.13 6.01 20.44
N VAL A 236 48.17 5.80 19.51
CA VAL A 236 48.10 6.52 18.23
C VAL A 236 46.73 7.18 18.16
N LYS A 237 46.65 8.41 17.58
CA LYS A 237 45.36 9.09 17.41
C LYS A 237 44.58 8.46 16.24
N LEU A 238 43.27 8.33 16.41
CA LEU A 238 42.39 7.79 15.35
C LEU A 238 42.51 8.57 14.04
N GLY A 239 42.63 9.90 14.09
CA GLY A 239 42.79 10.72 12.88
C GLY A 239 44.14 10.55 12.15
N GLU A 240 45.13 9.81 12.73
CA GLU A 240 46.39 9.47 12.07
C GLU A 240 46.32 8.15 11.31
N ILE A 241 45.37 7.27 11.64
CA ILE A 241 45.21 5.91 11.10
C ILE A 241 43.90 5.69 10.33
N ALA A 242 43.01 6.68 10.34
CA ALA A 242 41.70 6.61 9.72
C ALA A 242 41.29 7.92 9.09
N GLU A 243 40.65 7.85 7.93
CA GLU A 243 39.92 8.97 7.35
C GLU A 243 38.48 8.98 7.89
N LEU A 244 38.14 10.08 8.60
CA LEU A 244 36.81 10.29 9.16
C LEU A 244 36.01 11.23 8.28
N ARG A 245 34.92 10.77 7.75
CA ARG A 245 33.99 11.59 6.97
C ARG A 245 32.55 11.34 7.35
N ARG A 246 31.69 12.30 7.07
CA ARG A 246 30.26 12.05 7.02
C ARG A 246 29.92 11.45 5.67
N GLY A 247 29.14 10.44 5.68
CA GLY A 247 28.69 9.73 4.51
C GLY A 247 27.22 9.28 4.67
N VAL A 248 26.75 8.59 3.68
CA VAL A 248 25.49 7.83 3.74
C VAL A 248 25.86 6.35 3.73
N GLN A 249 24.94 5.51 4.18
CA GLN A 249 25.12 4.07 4.13
C GLN A 249 25.48 3.63 2.69
N ASP A 250 26.53 2.84 2.55
CA ASP A 250 27.01 2.33 1.27
C ASP A 250 27.27 0.80 1.36
N PRO A 251 26.56 -0.03 0.51
CA PRO A 251 25.52 0.36 -0.42
C PRO A 251 24.26 0.88 0.30
N PRO A 252 23.53 1.85 -0.32
CA PRO A 252 22.28 2.34 0.24
C PRO A 252 21.23 1.23 0.27
N SER A 253 20.31 1.28 1.24
CA SER A 253 19.19 0.33 1.34
C SER A 253 18.11 0.64 0.33
N ALA A 254 17.91 1.93 0.03
CA ALA A 254 16.92 2.45 -0.90
C ALA A 254 17.43 3.69 -1.64
N VAL A 255 16.87 3.92 -2.83
CA VAL A 255 17.15 5.08 -3.67
C VAL A 255 15.87 5.52 -4.34
N ALA A 256 15.60 6.82 -4.39
CA ALA A 256 14.48 7.34 -5.16
C ALA A 256 14.91 8.40 -6.17
N LEU A 257 14.18 8.44 -7.30
CA LEU A 257 14.39 9.38 -8.40
C LEU A 257 13.07 10.06 -8.74
N LEU A 258 13.15 11.34 -9.08
CA LEU A 258 12.07 12.11 -9.67
C LEU A 258 12.51 12.60 -11.05
N ASN A 259 11.86 12.14 -12.10
CA ASN A 259 12.20 12.49 -13.48
C ASN A 259 13.68 12.25 -13.85
N GLY A 260 14.29 11.20 -13.27
CA GLY A 260 15.71 10.84 -13.49
C GLY A 260 16.69 11.51 -12.53
N GLU A 261 16.25 12.45 -11.70
CA GLU A 261 17.09 13.13 -10.74
C GLU A 261 16.90 12.52 -9.34
N ARG A 262 17.98 12.52 -8.55
CA ARG A 262 17.94 12.01 -7.17
C ARG A 262 16.93 12.81 -6.34
N ALA A 263 16.05 12.11 -5.63
CA ALA A 263 15.03 12.70 -4.79
C ALA A 263 14.85 11.92 -3.48
N VAL A 264 14.31 12.58 -2.47
CA VAL A 264 13.79 11.96 -1.24
C VAL A 264 12.32 12.31 -1.14
N PHE A 265 11.47 11.29 -0.99
CA PHE A 265 10.04 11.49 -0.88
C PHE A 265 9.59 11.47 0.57
N VAL A 266 8.66 12.34 0.90
CA VAL A 266 8.02 12.40 2.22
C VAL A 266 6.53 12.25 2.05
N GLY A 267 5.99 11.16 2.61
CA GLY A 267 4.57 10.89 2.65
C GLY A 267 3.97 11.27 4.01
N ALA A 268 2.77 11.84 4.01
CA ALA A 268 1.99 12.07 5.22
C ALA A 268 0.55 11.58 5.05
N ARG A 269 -0.01 11.02 6.13
CA ARG A 269 -1.35 10.48 6.19
C ARG A 269 -2.15 11.15 7.29
N MET A 270 -3.37 11.51 6.94
CA MET A 270 -4.35 12.09 7.85
C MET A 270 -5.01 11.00 8.72
N VAL A 271 -5.39 11.35 9.95
CA VAL A 271 -6.22 10.50 10.81
C VAL A 271 -7.54 10.16 10.10
N PRO A 272 -7.94 8.88 10.03
CA PRO A 272 -9.21 8.48 9.42
C PRO A 272 -10.41 9.20 10.01
N GLY A 273 -11.44 9.41 9.19
CA GLY A 273 -12.69 10.04 9.63
C GLY A 273 -12.61 11.57 9.74
N GLN A 274 -11.58 12.22 9.21
CA GLN A 274 -11.46 13.67 9.10
C GLN A 274 -11.79 14.16 7.68
N ARG A 275 -11.74 15.46 7.47
CA ARG A 275 -11.96 16.09 6.16
C ARG A 275 -10.65 16.23 5.41
N ILE A 276 -10.46 15.37 4.41
CA ILE A 276 -9.24 15.32 3.59
C ILE A 276 -8.96 16.67 2.89
N ASP A 277 -9.99 17.35 2.38
CA ASP A 277 -9.88 18.63 1.68
C ASP A 277 -9.29 19.74 2.60
N VAL A 278 -9.70 19.80 3.86
CA VAL A 278 -9.22 20.79 4.83
C VAL A 278 -7.82 20.45 5.34
N TRP A 279 -7.52 19.15 5.50
CA TRP A 279 -6.21 18.71 5.96
C TRP A 279 -5.15 18.94 4.88
N VAL A 280 -5.44 18.58 3.62
CA VAL A 280 -4.52 18.79 2.49
C VAL A 280 -4.24 20.28 2.27
N GLU A 281 -5.25 21.17 2.38
CA GLU A 281 -5.03 22.62 2.30
C GLU A 281 -4.02 23.12 3.35
N ARG A 282 -4.08 22.59 4.59
CA ARG A 282 -3.10 22.92 5.64
C ARG A 282 -1.71 22.33 5.35
N ALA A 283 -1.64 21.10 4.86
CA ALA A 283 -0.39 20.46 4.50
C ALA A 283 0.29 21.19 3.32
N GLN A 284 -0.47 21.58 2.30
CA GLN A 284 0.03 22.38 1.17
C GLN A 284 0.54 23.76 1.60
N ALA A 285 -0.15 24.42 2.54
CA ALA A 285 0.33 25.68 3.10
C ALA A 285 1.67 25.50 3.83
N GLN A 286 1.86 24.35 4.50
CA GLN A 286 3.12 24.01 5.16
C GLN A 286 4.22 23.70 4.15
N LEU A 287 3.90 22.96 3.06
CA LEU A 287 4.84 22.70 1.96
C LEU A 287 5.32 24.00 1.31
N ALA A 288 4.41 24.92 1.03
CA ALA A 288 4.75 26.21 0.43
C ALA A 288 5.65 27.06 1.36
N ALA A 289 5.36 27.07 2.66
CA ALA A 289 6.22 27.75 3.64
C ALA A 289 7.61 27.12 3.74
N PHE A 290 7.68 25.79 3.63
CA PHE A 290 8.93 25.05 3.63
C PHE A 290 9.77 25.31 2.38
N ASP A 291 9.14 25.40 1.19
CA ASP A 291 9.83 25.69 -0.06
C ASP A 291 10.53 27.06 -0.02
N ASP A 292 9.90 28.06 0.61
CA ASP A 292 10.50 29.39 0.83
C ASP A 292 11.74 29.38 1.76
N GLU A 293 11.90 28.35 2.60
CA GLU A 293 13.01 28.17 3.54
C GLU A 293 14.18 27.33 2.96
N LEU A 294 13.97 26.70 1.79
CA LEU A 294 14.96 25.81 1.20
C LEU A 294 16.21 26.56 0.72
N PRO A 295 17.40 25.98 0.87
CA PRO A 295 18.62 26.55 0.32
C PRO A 295 18.63 26.41 -1.21
N ILE A 296 19.43 27.26 -1.86
CA ILE A 296 19.66 27.17 -3.30
C ILE A 296 20.16 25.75 -3.64
N GLY A 297 19.47 25.07 -4.57
CA GLY A 297 19.81 23.73 -5.02
C GLY A 297 18.86 22.66 -4.55
N LEU A 298 17.94 22.97 -3.66
CA LEU A 298 16.82 22.09 -3.28
C LEU A 298 15.50 22.74 -3.66
N ALA A 299 14.55 21.91 -4.10
CA ALA A 299 13.16 22.31 -4.28
C ALA A 299 12.23 21.17 -3.79
N VAL A 300 11.03 21.55 -3.34
CA VAL A 300 10.00 20.60 -2.99
C VAL A 300 8.91 20.62 -4.04
N GLU A 301 8.53 19.43 -4.54
CA GLU A 301 7.43 19.24 -5.48
C GLU A 301 6.37 18.36 -4.86
N GLU A 302 5.11 18.79 -4.90
CA GLU A 302 3.98 17.94 -4.54
C GLU A 302 3.78 16.90 -5.65
N VAL A 303 3.94 15.64 -5.31
CA VAL A 303 3.83 14.52 -6.25
C VAL A 303 2.42 13.95 -6.26
N PHE A 304 1.80 13.87 -5.11
CA PHE A 304 0.48 13.30 -4.95
C PHE A 304 -0.30 14.00 -3.83
N GLU A 305 -1.60 14.23 -4.08
CA GLU A 305 -2.53 14.64 -3.06
C GLU A 305 -3.91 13.98 -3.29
N GLN A 306 -4.47 13.44 -2.23
CA GLN A 306 -5.72 12.66 -2.32
C GLN A 306 -6.97 13.54 -2.46
N ALA A 307 -6.91 14.82 -2.03
CA ALA A 307 -8.08 15.69 -2.01
C ALA A 307 -8.56 16.04 -3.41
N SER A 308 -7.68 16.16 -4.42
CA SER A 308 -8.07 16.43 -5.81
C SER A 308 -8.91 15.28 -6.38
N TYR A 309 -8.45 14.04 -6.17
CA TYR A 309 -9.19 12.84 -6.59
C TYR A 309 -10.55 12.77 -5.89
N THR A 310 -10.57 13.00 -4.56
CA THR A 310 -11.81 13.03 -3.79
C THR A 310 -12.77 14.11 -4.32
N ASN A 311 -12.30 15.34 -4.53
CA ASN A 311 -13.12 16.45 -5.01
C ASN A 311 -13.61 16.23 -6.45
N GLN A 312 -12.75 15.70 -7.33
CA GLN A 312 -13.13 15.36 -8.69
C GLN A 312 -14.23 14.31 -8.71
N ARG A 313 -14.06 13.20 -7.96
CA ARG A 313 -15.07 12.14 -7.84
C ARG A 313 -16.40 12.67 -7.32
N LEU A 314 -16.37 13.45 -6.24
CA LEU A 314 -17.57 14.06 -5.66
C LEU A 314 -18.26 15.01 -6.66
N SER A 315 -17.49 15.75 -7.45
CA SER A 315 -18.01 16.65 -8.49
C SER A 315 -18.68 15.88 -9.63
N ASP A 316 -18.02 14.85 -10.17
CA ASP A 316 -18.55 14.02 -11.27
C ASP A 316 -19.86 13.34 -10.88
N VAL A 317 -19.91 12.87 -9.64
CA VAL A 317 -21.09 12.26 -9.07
C VAL A 317 -22.21 13.29 -8.83
N ALA A 318 -21.88 14.49 -8.35
CA ALA A 318 -22.86 15.56 -8.19
C ALA A 318 -23.46 16.01 -9.54
N ILE A 319 -22.65 16.07 -10.59
CA ILE A 319 -23.10 16.36 -11.96
C ILE A 319 -24.02 15.24 -12.46
N SER A 320 -23.65 13.97 -12.23
CA SER A 320 -24.46 12.80 -12.60
C SER A 320 -25.81 12.79 -11.89
N LEU A 321 -25.83 13.12 -10.60
CA LEU A 321 -27.05 13.28 -9.81
C LEU A 321 -27.95 14.39 -10.37
N LEU A 322 -27.35 15.54 -10.71
CA LEU A 322 -28.07 16.67 -11.29
C LEU A 322 -28.65 16.32 -12.67
N MET A 323 -27.89 15.67 -13.53
CA MET A 323 -28.38 15.19 -14.82
C MET A 323 -29.53 14.19 -14.67
N GLY A 324 -29.42 13.24 -13.74
CA GLY A 324 -30.48 12.29 -13.40
C GLY A 324 -31.75 13.01 -12.94
N LEU A 325 -31.62 13.98 -12.04
CA LEU A 325 -32.72 14.81 -11.56
C LEU A 325 -33.42 15.54 -12.71
N VAL A 326 -32.66 16.23 -13.58
CA VAL A 326 -33.17 16.96 -14.72
C VAL A 326 -33.92 16.03 -15.67
N LEU A 327 -33.37 14.87 -15.99
CA LEU A 327 -33.99 13.89 -16.86
C LEU A 327 -35.33 13.38 -16.29
N VAL A 328 -35.37 13.03 -15.01
CA VAL A 328 -36.57 12.57 -14.32
C VAL A 328 -37.66 13.65 -14.34
N VAL A 329 -37.31 14.89 -13.99
CA VAL A 329 -38.25 16.02 -14.01
C VAL A 329 -38.75 16.29 -15.43
N ALA A 330 -37.90 16.20 -16.44
CA ALA A 330 -38.29 16.36 -17.86
C ALA A 330 -39.31 15.28 -18.31
N ILE A 331 -39.04 14.00 -17.95
CA ILE A 331 -39.98 12.91 -18.26
C ILE A 331 -41.32 13.12 -17.56
N LEU A 332 -41.30 13.50 -16.28
CA LEU A 332 -42.52 13.78 -15.52
C LEU A 332 -43.28 14.97 -16.05
N PHE A 333 -42.60 16.00 -16.52
CA PHE A 333 -43.19 17.16 -17.21
C PHE A 333 -43.98 16.74 -18.46
N LEU A 334 -43.41 15.85 -19.27
CA LEU A 334 -44.03 15.34 -20.50
C LEU A 334 -45.19 14.37 -20.23
N THR A 335 -45.10 13.56 -19.16
CA THR A 335 -46.06 12.45 -18.91
C THR A 335 -47.22 12.87 -18.03
N VAL A 336 -46.95 13.58 -16.93
CA VAL A 336 -47.90 13.85 -15.85
C VAL A 336 -48.33 15.33 -15.81
N GLY A 337 -47.52 16.21 -16.41
CA GLY A 337 -47.74 17.65 -16.49
C GLY A 337 -46.95 18.47 -15.47
N TRP A 338 -46.73 19.76 -15.76
CA TRP A 338 -45.75 20.59 -15.07
C TRP A 338 -45.94 20.73 -13.55
N ARG A 339 -47.19 20.76 -13.06
CA ARG A 339 -47.48 20.93 -11.63
C ARG A 339 -47.13 19.66 -10.82
N SER A 340 -47.49 18.51 -11.35
CA SER A 340 -47.12 17.23 -10.76
C SER A 340 -45.61 17.00 -10.83
N ALA A 341 -44.98 17.37 -11.96
CA ALA A 341 -43.53 17.32 -12.14
C ALA A 341 -42.80 18.22 -11.14
N LEU A 342 -43.34 19.42 -10.85
CA LEU A 342 -42.75 20.30 -9.83
C LEU A 342 -42.89 19.75 -8.42
N THR A 343 -44.02 19.11 -8.06
CA THR A 343 -44.23 18.51 -6.75
C THR A 343 -43.22 17.37 -6.51
N VAL A 344 -43.04 16.47 -7.48
CA VAL A 344 -42.10 15.38 -7.41
C VAL A 344 -40.65 15.89 -7.51
N GLY A 345 -40.40 16.88 -8.40
CA GLY A 345 -39.09 17.48 -8.59
C GLY A 345 -38.56 18.19 -7.32
N LEU A 346 -39.43 18.73 -6.47
CA LEU A 346 -39.06 19.29 -5.17
C LEU A 346 -38.88 18.19 -4.10
N ALA A 347 -39.57 17.05 -4.21
CA ALA A 347 -39.44 15.94 -3.28
C ALA A 347 -38.05 15.29 -3.39
N ILE A 348 -37.44 15.22 -4.59
CA ILE A 348 -36.14 14.55 -4.79
C ILE A 348 -34.99 15.25 -4.03
N PRO A 349 -34.74 16.57 -4.21
CA PRO A 349 -33.71 17.26 -3.42
C PRO A 349 -33.96 17.19 -1.92
N ALA A 350 -35.25 17.29 -1.50
CA ALA A 350 -35.61 17.17 -0.09
C ALA A 350 -35.26 15.78 0.47
N THR A 351 -35.52 14.71 -0.30
CA THR A 351 -35.12 13.33 0.05
C THR A 351 -33.61 13.19 0.15
N THR A 352 -32.87 13.71 -0.85
CA THR A 352 -31.40 13.67 -0.85
C THR A 352 -30.80 14.41 0.35
N LEU A 353 -31.32 15.61 0.66
CA LEU A 353 -30.88 16.37 1.85
C LEU A 353 -31.19 15.64 3.15
N LEU A 354 -32.36 15.00 3.27
CA LEU A 354 -32.71 14.20 4.44
C LEU A 354 -31.82 12.97 4.55
N THR A 355 -31.49 12.32 3.45
CA THR A 355 -30.56 11.18 3.40
C THR A 355 -29.19 11.59 3.91
N LEU A 356 -28.62 12.69 3.41
CA LEU A 356 -27.33 13.21 3.87
C LEU A 356 -27.37 13.65 5.34
N ALA A 357 -28.49 14.20 5.81
CA ALA A 357 -28.65 14.56 7.22
C ALA A 357 -28.65 13.33 8.14
N LEU A 358 -29.15 12.18 7.66
CA LEU A 358 -29.14 10.92 8.39
C LEU A 358 -27.78 10.20 8.36
N PHE A 359 -26.88 10.51 7.45
CA PHE A 359 -25.55 9.88 7.40
C PHE A 359 -24.78 10.11 8.69
N LYS A 360 -24.74 11.33 9.19
CA LYS A 360 -23.96 11.67 10.41
C LYS A 360 -24.36 10.86 11.65
N PRO A 361 -25.66 10.78 12.04
CA PRO A 361 -26.07 9.97 13.19
C PRO A 361 -25.90 8.45 12.98
N LEU A 362 -25.76 8.00 11.72
CA LEU A 362 -25.51 6.60 11.37
C LEU A 362 -24.02 6.29 11.24
N GLY A 363 -23.12 7.28 11.45
CA GLY A 363 -21.69 7.09 11.30
C GLY A 363 -21.22 6.86 9.85
N MET A 364 -22.01 7.31 8.87
CA MET A 364 -21.68 7.15 7.45
C MET A 364 -20.89 8.34 6.92
N GLU A 365 -19.91 8.06 6.09
CA GLU A 365 -19.06 9.05 5.43
C GLU A 365 -19.52 9.33 3.99
N ILE A 366 -19.11 10.48 3.46
CA ILE A 366 -19.30 10.80 2.06
C ILE A 366 -18.07 10.32 1.29
N HIS A 367 -18.25 9.28 0.49
CA HIS A 367 -17.27 8.73 -0.43
C HIS A 367 -17.94 8.19 -1.69
N GLN A 368 -17.17 7.78 -2.68
CA GLN A 368 -17.66 7.33 -3.97
C GLN A 368 -18.83 6.33 -3.84
N MET A 369 -18.69 5.28 -3.04
CA MET A 369 -19.71 4.23 -2.91
C MET A 369 -21.01 4.73 -2.28
N SER A 370 -20.94 5.55 -1.23
CA SER A 370 -22.14 6.10 -0.59
C SER A 370 -22.94 7.00 -1.53
N ILE A 371 -22.25 7.76 -2.40
CA ILE A 371 -22.92 8.64 -3.34
C ILE A 371 -23.45 7.86 -4.56
N ILE A 372 -22.72 6.86 -5.06
CA ILE A 372 -23.26 5.94 -6.08
C ILE A 372 -24.57 5.30 -5.57
N GLY A 373 -24.61 4.92 -4.27
CA GLY A 373 -25.83 4.43 -3.62
C GLY A 373 -26.99 5.44 -3.70
N ILE A 374 -26.74 6.73 -3.47
CA ILE A 374 -27.77 7.78 -3.62
C ILE A 374 -28.23 7.90 -5.09
N ILE A 375 -27.30 7.79 -6.07
CA ILE A 375 -27.64 7.84 -7.50
C ILE A 375 -28.52 6.65 -7.87
N VAL A 376 -28.15 5.42 -7.46
CA VAL A 376 -28.97 4.22 -7.68
C VAL A 376 -30.34 4.36 -7.04
N ALA A 377 -30.39 4.91 -5.82
CA ALA A 377 -31.64 5.15 -5.13
C ALA A 377 -32.51 6.23 -5.82
N LEU A 378 -31.94 7.13 -6.62
CA LEU A 378 -32.68 8.25 -7.21
C LEU A 378 -33.89 7.78 -8.04
N GLY A 379 -33.73 6.71 -8.84
CA GLY A 379 -34.83 6.11 -9.57
C GLY A 379 -35.89 5.48 -8.66
N LEU A 380 -35.47 4.86 -7.57
CA LEU A 380 -36.34 4.20 -6.59
C LEU A 380 -37.06 5.20 -5.67
N MET A 381 -36.38 6.32 -5.33
CA MET A 381 -36.95 7.38 -4.48
C MET A 381 -38.14 8.11 -5.12
N VAL A 382 -38.13 8.23 -6.45
CA VAL A 382 -39.12 8.98 -7.18
C VAL A 382 -40.48 8.27 -7.17
N ASP A 383 -40.50 6.96 -7.15
CA ASP A 383 -41.72 6.17 -7.25
C ASP A 383 -42.71 6.46 -6.12
N ASN A 384 -42.26 6.56 -4.88
CA ASN A 384 -43.12 6.89 -3.74
C ASN A 384 -43.79 8.27 -3.92
N ALA A 385 -43.02 9.26 -4.38
CA ALA A 385 -43.52 10.61 -4.62
C ALA A 385 -44.49 10.68 -5.82
N ILE A 386 -44.21 9.90 -6.87
CA ILE A 386 -45.11 9.83 -8.07
C ILE A 386 -46.47 9.24 -7.69
N VAL A 387 -46.44 8.08 -6.98
CA VAL A 387 -47.67 7.39 -6.57
C VAL A 387 -48.52 8.29 -5.69
N MET A 388 -47.95 8.91 -4.68
CA MET A 388 -48.63 9.84 -3.77
C MET A 388 -49.18 11.04 -4.51
N THR A 389 -48.38 11.66 -5.40
CA THR A 389 -48.78 12.83 -6.19
C THR A 389 -49.95 12.49 -7.12
N ASN A 390 -49.95 11.34 -7.79
CA ASN A 390 -51.00 10.90 -8.66
C ASN A 390 -52.32 10.64 -7.92
N ALA A 391 -52.24 9.98 -6.77
CA ALA A 391 -53.40 9.72 -5.91
C ALA A 391 -54.02 11.02 -5.42
N LEU A 392 -53.25 11.98 -4.95
CA LEU A 392 -53.72 13.28 -4.51
C LEU A 392 -54.35 14.06 -5.70
N ARG A 393 -53.69 14.02 -6.87
CA ARG A 393 -54.24 14.66 -8.09
C ARG A 393 -55.59 14.10 -8.51
N GLU A 394 -55.75 12.78 -8.44
CA GLU A 394 -57.02 12.11 -8.77
C GLU A 394 -58.14 12.54 -7.81
N ARG A 395 -57.88 12.65 -6.52
CA ARG A 395 -58.80 13.12 -5.51
C ARG A 395 -59.21 14.60 -5.73
N PHE A 396 -58.22 15.45 -6.04
CA PHE A 396 -58.51 16.85 -6.38
C PHE A 396 -59.36 16.99 -7.62
N LEU A 397 -59.19 16.13 -8.65
CA LEU A 397 -60.01 16.09 -9.85
C LEU A 397 -61.45 15.63 -9.52
N GLN A 398 -61.66 14.83 -8.49
CA GLN A 398 -62.97 14.40 -7.99
C GLN A 398 -63.66 15.46 -7.13
N GLY A 399 -62.94 16.59 -6.84
CA GLY A 399 -63.52 17.72 -6.09
C GLY A 399 -63.37 17.64 -4.58
N ASP A 400 -62.54 16.72 -4.09
CA ASP A 400 -62.26 16.59 -2.66
C ASP A 400 -61.53 17.81 -2.09
N SER A 401 -61.81 18.20 -0.86
CA SER A 401 -61.02 19.22 -0.16
C SER A 401 -59.60 18.74 0.14
N ALA A 402 -58.67 19.68 0.28
CA ALA A 402 -57.25 19.37 0.51
C ALA A 402 -57.04 18.40 1.68
N LEU A 403 -57.76 18.60 2.81
CA LEU A 403 -57.67 17.76 4.00
C LEU A 403 -58.26 16.37 3.78
N ALA A 404 -59.38 16.28 3.06
CA ALA A 404 -60.03 15.01 2.76
C ALA A 404 -59.21 14.19 1.78
N ALA A 405 -58.72 14.78 0.71
CA ALA A 405 -57.83 14.15 -0.27
C ALA A 405 -56.55 13.64 0.37
N THR A 406 -55.90 14.43 1.23
CA THR A 406 -54.68 14.02 1.96
C THR A 406 -54.93 12.88 2.91
N ARG A 407 -56.02 12.96 3.74
CA ARG A 407 -56.36 11.92 4.70
C ARG A 407 -56.64 10.60 4.00
N ASP A 408 -57.37 10.63 2.90
CA ASP A 408 -57.76 9.43 2.17
C ASP A 408 -56.56 8.81 1.44
N ALA A 409 -55.70 9.63 0.77
CA ALA A 409 -54.49 9.18 0.13
C ALA A 409 -53.51 8.51 1.15
N LEU A 410 -53.28 9.16 2.29
CA LEU A 410 -52.44 8.57 3.37
C LEU A 410 -53.01 7.26 3.87
N ARG A 411 -54.33 7.17 4.12
CA ARG A 411 -55.00 5.96 4.65
C ARG A 411 -54.86 4.78 3.68
N HIS A 412 -54.89 5.00 2.36
CA HIS A 412 -54.84 3.94 1.38
C HIS A 412 -53.42 3.61 0.91
N LEU A 413 -52.48 4.56 0.97
CA LEU A 413 -51.14 4.38 0.41
C LEU A 413 -50.01 4.19 1.42
N ALA A 414 -50.18 4.62 2.68
CA ALA A 414 -49.09 4.54 3.66
C ALA A 414 -48.59 3.10 3.84
N VAL A 415 -49.51 2.13 4.02
CA VAL A 415 -49.12 0.72 4.23
C VAL A 415 -48.57 0.07 2.97
N PRO A 416 -49.21 0.20 1.78
CA PRO A 416 -48.61 -0.34 0.53
C PRO A 416 -47.23 0.25 0.21
N LEU A 417 -47.02 1.57 0.39
CA LEU A 417 -45.73 2.20 0.17
C LEU A 417 -44.67 1.73 1.18
N LEU A 418 -45.08 1.53 2.46
CA LEU A 418 -44.16 0.97 3.45
C LEU A 418 -43.77 -0.47 3.09
N ALA A 419 -44.72 -1.31 2.69
CA ALA A 419 -44.47 -2.68 2.28
C ALA A 419 -43.49 -2.76 1.07
N SER A 420 -43.71 -1.92 0.04
CA SER A 420 -42.84 -1.82 -1.11
C SER A 420 -41.45 -1.36 -0.71
N THR A 421 -41.34 -0.30 0.08
CA THR A 421 -40.05 0.24 0.56
C THR A 421 -39.29 -0.80 1.41
N LEU A 422 -40.00 -1.50 2.33
CA LEU A 422 -39.40 -2.53 3.16
C LEU A 422 -38.91 -3.74 2.35
N THR A 423 -39.66 -4.15 1.33
CA THR A 423 -39.26 -5.23 0.42
C THR A 423 -37.96 -4.89 -0.30
N THR A 424 -37.85 -3.64 -0.77
CA THR A 424 -36.62 -3.17 -1.46
C THR A 424 -35.45 -3.07 -0.46
N ILE A 425 -35.68 -2.56 0.74
CA ILE A 425 -34.65 -2.53 1.81
C ILE A 425 -34.13 -3.95 2.11
N LEU A 426 -35.03 -4.93 2.28
CA LEU A 426 -34.65 -6.31 2.54
C LEU A 426 -33.88 -6.94 1.38
N ALA A 427 -34.12 -6.52 0.13
CA ALA A 427 -33.35 -6.97 -1.03
C ALA A 427 -31.89 -6.47 -1.02
N PHE A 428 -31.61 -5.31 -0.41
CA PHE A 428 -30.24 -4.77 -0.24
C PHE A 428 -29.53 -5.26 1.02
N MET A 429 -30.28 -5.80 1.99
CA MET A 429 -29.74 -6.26 3.28
C MET A 429 -28.61 -7.29 3.16
N PRO A 430 -28.64 -8.30 2.25
CA PRO A 430 -27.56 -9.25 2.11
C PRO A 430 -26.20 -8.61 1.78
N ILE A 431 -26.19 -7.47 1.06
CA ILE A 431 -24.96 -6.75 0.70
C ILE A 431 -24.35 -6.10 1.96
N VAL A 432 -25.19 -5.54 2.83
CA VAL A 432 -24.73 -4.93 4.11
C VAL A 432 -24.19 -6.00 5.08
N LEU A 433 -24.75 -7.21 5.03
CA LEU A 433 -24.37 -8.32 5.91
C LEU A 433 -23.20 -9.15 5.34
N MET A 434 -22.66 -8.77 4.19
CA MET A 434 -21.53 -9.49 3.58
C MET A 434 -20.26 -9.25 4.41
N PRO A 435 -19.59 -10.31 4.89
CA PRO A 435 -18.36 -10.17 5.65
C PRO A 435 -17.17 -9.82 4.79
N GLY A 436 -16.07 -9.38 5.43
CA GLY A 436 -14.78 -9.15 4.82
C GLY A 436 -14.67 -7.86 4.00
N PRO A 437 -13.52 -7.64 3.35
CA PRO A 437 -13.21 -6.40 2.63
C PRO A 437 -14.19 -6.06 1.52
N ALA A 438 -14.77 -7.08 0.86
CA ALA A 438 -15.80 -6.87 -0.17
C ALA A 438 -17.08 -6.27 0.43
N GLY A 439 -17.50 -6.73 1.60
CA GLY A 439 -18.64 -6.17 2.34
C GLY A 439 -18.39 -4.74 2.83
N GLU A 440 -17.18 -4.47 3.32
CA GLU A 440 -16.77 -3.13 3.74
C GLU A 440 -16.76 -2.14 2.58
N PHE A 441 -16.34 -2.58 1.39
CA PHE A 441 -16.30 -1.74 0.21
C PHE A 441 -17.69 -1.44 -0.38
N VAL A 442 -18.54 -2.47 -0.55
CA VAL A 442 -19.85 -2.33 -1.22
C VAL A 442 -20.98 -2.04 -0.22
N GLY A 443 -20.83 -2.41 1.05
CA GLY A 443 -21.83 -2.21 2.10
C GLY A 443 -22.34 -0.79 2.23
N PRO A 444 -21.49 0.24 2.25
CA PRO A 444 -21.90 1.64 2.31
C PRO A 444 -22.79 2.09 1.15
N LEU A 445 -22.62 1.52 -0.07
CA LEU A 445 -23.52 1.73 -1.18
C LEU A 445 -24.93 1.25 -0.85
N ALA A 446 -25.06 0.00 -0.39
CA ALA A 446 -26.36 -0.58 -0.04
C ALA A 446 -27.00 0.16 1.14
N MET A 447 -26.20 0.55 2.14
CA MET A 447 -26.66 1.35 3.27
C MET A 447 -27.20 2.72 2.82
N ALA A 448 -26.51 3.40 1.92
CA ALA A 448 -26.94 4.67 1.35
C ALA A 448 -28.29 4.53 0.60
N VAL A 449 -28.46 3.44 -0.17
CA VAL A 449 -29.74 3.13 -0.82
C VAL A 449 -30.85 2.93 0.21
N MET A 450 -30.61 2.16 1.25
CA MET A 450 -31.63 1.90 2.28
C MET A 450 -32.03 3.18 3.03
N VAL A 451 -31.08 4.03 3.41
CA VAL A 451 -31.34 5.31 4.07
C VAL A 451 -32.12 6.25 3.15
N ALA A 452 -31.75 6.27 1.85
CA ALA A 452 -32.44 7.07 0.85
C ALA A 452 -33.90 6.60 0.65
N LEU A 453 -34.15 5.30 0.67
CA LEU A 453 -35.51 4.74 0.56
C LEU A 453 -36.38 5.10 1.77
N VAL A 454 -35.84 5.02 3.00
CA VAL A 454 -36.53 5.47 4.21
C VAL A 454 -36.84 6.96 4.13
N SER A 455 -35.87 7.77 3.71
CA SER A 455 -36.03 9.21 3.53
C SER A 455 -37.11 9.53 2.50
N SER A 456 -37.15 8.80 1.36
CA SER A 456 -38.16 8.95 0.33
C SER A 456 -39.55 8.62 0.83
N TYR A 457 -39.69 7.54 1.59
CA TYR A 457 -40.97 7.18 2.22
C TYR A 457 -41.46 8.30 3.14
N LEU A 458 -40.59 8.84 4.02
CA LEU A 458 -40.96 9.93 4.93
C LEU A 458 -41.35 11.21 4.18
N ILE A 459 -40.57 11.60 3.17
CA ILE A 459 -40.83 12.80 2.36
C ILE A 459 -42.12 12.64 1.57
N SER A 460 -42.41 11.45 1.01
CA SER A 460 -43.67 11.20 0.30
C SER A 460 -44.90 11.22 1.19
N LEU A 461 -44.78 10.89 2.47
CA LEU A 461 -45.91 10.98 3.44
C LEU A 461 -46.09 12.39 4.04
N LEU A 462 -44.99 13.16 4.18
CA LEU A 462 -45.03 14.46 4.87
C LEU A 462 -45.02 15.65 3.89
N LEU A 463 -44.01 15.73 3.02
CA LEU A 463 -43.78 16.89 2.16
C LEU A 463 -44.69 16.90 0.95
N VAL A 464 -44.87 15.76 0.27
CA VAL A 464 -45.68 15.67 -0.94
C VAL A 464 -47.15 16.05 -0.67
N PRO A 465 -47.83 15.53 0.41
CA PRO A 465 -49.18 15.97 0.77
C PRO A 465 -49.26 17.43 1.22
N ALA A 466 -48.23 17.99 1.83
CA ALA A 466 -48.20 19.38 2.24
C ALA A 466 -48.06 20.33 1.05
N LEU A 467 -47.28 19.97 0.00
CA LEU A 467 -47.08 20.76 -1.19
C LEU A 467 -48.24 20.63 -2.22
N SER A 468 -48.87 19.46 -2.26
CA SER A 468 -49.90 19.15 -3.28
C SER A 468 -51.07 20.08 -3.29
N PRO A 469 -51.66 20.57 -2.17
CA PRO A 469 -52.76 21.55 -2.19
C PRO A 469 -52.36 22.87 -2.83
N MET A 470 -51.14 23.33 -2.64
CA MET A 470 -50.64 24.58 -3.19
C MET A 470 -50.48 24.52 -4.75
N LEU A 471 -50.00 23.38 -5.24
CA LEU A 471 -49.64 23.21 -6.64
C LEU A 471 -50.75 22.54 -7.48
N LEU A 472 -51.49 21.58 -6.90
CA LEU A 472 -52.44 20.72 -7.61
C LEU A 472 -53.92 21.13 -7.42
N ALA A 473 -54.31 21.79 -6.30
CA ALA A 473 -55.72 22.15 -6.06
C ALA A 473 -56.33 23.09 -7.10
N LYS A 474 -55.52 23.86 -7.83
CA LYS A 474 -55.94 24.72 -8.93
C LYS A 474 -56.02 24.02 -10.30
N VAL A 475 -55.86 22.70 -10.34
CA VAL A 475 -56.10 21.91 -11.55
C VAL A 475 -57.60 21.82 -11.77
N ALA A 476 -58.16 22.81 -12.52
CA ALA A 476 -59.57 22.87 -12.78
C ALA A 476 -60.10 21.55 -13.37
N ALA A 477 -61.26 21.18 -12.92
CA ALA A 477 -62.02 19.97 -13.26
C ALA A 477 -62.44 19.89 -14.74
N LYS A 478 -61.48 19.93 -15.66
CA LYS A 478 -61.75 19.62 -17.04
C LYS A 478 -60.97 18.38 -17.43
N PRO A 479 -61.59 17.22 -17.47
CA PRO A 479 -60.93 16.03 -17.96
C PRO A 479 -60.39 16.30 -19.37
N PRO A 480 -59.10 16.07 -19.67
CA PRO A 480 -58.59 16.21 -21.02
C PRO A 480 -59.37 15.24 -21.90
N ALA A 481 -59.88 15.74 -23.01
CA ALA A 481 -60.52 14.92 -24.04
C ALA A 481 -59.55 13.75 -24.39
N PRO A 482 -60.04 12.55 -24.51
CA PRO A 482 -59.19 11.37 -24.80
C PRO A 482 -58.57 11.54 -26.18
N ARG A 483 -57.37 12.09 -26.23
CA ARG A 483 -56.54 12.05 -27.44
C ARG A 483 -55.96 10.65 -27.58
N ASP A 484 -56.43 9.93 -28.58
CA ASP A 484 -55.86 8.62 -28.96
C ASP A 484 -54.46 8.84 -29.61
N ASN A 485 -53.42 8.90 -28.77
CA ASN A 485 -52.06 8.96 -29.26
C ASN A 485 -51.66 7.59 -29.86
N ILE A 486 -50.79 7.61 -30.88
CA ILE A 486 -50.25 6.43 -31.55
C ILE A 486 -49.75 5.40 -30.50
N MET A 487 -49.12 5.88 -29.42
CA MET A 487 -48.60 5.05 -28.31
C MET A 487 -49.71 4.33 -27.54
N LYS A 488 -50.85 4.98 -27.26
CA LYS A 488 -52.02 4.33 -26.64
C LYS A 488 -52.64 3.27 -27.53
N ARG A 489 -52.65 3.50 -28.86
CA ARG A 489 -53.15 2.57 -29.85
C ARG A 489 -52.26 1.37 -29.99
N ALA A 490 -50.92 1.55 -30.01
CA ALA A 490 -49.92 0.48 -30.01
C ALA A 490 -50.01 -0.37 -28.72
N PHE A 491 -50.08 0.29 -27.53
CA PHE A 491 -50.24 -0.39 -26.24
C PHE A 491 -51.53 -1.24 -26.16
N ARG A 492 -52.68 -0.67 -26.59
CA ARG A 492 -53.92 -1.45 -26.67
C ARG A 492 -53.82 -2.62 -27.65
N GLY A 493 -53.12 -2.42 -28.81
CA GLY A 493 -52.82 -3.47 -29.76
C GLY A 493 -52.03 -4.61 -29.17
N THR A 494 -50.93 -4.27 -28.44
CA THR A 494 -50.07 -5.26 -27.75
C THR A 494 -50.86 -6.02 -26.69
N ILE A 495 -51.59 -5.35 -25.80
CA ILE A 495 -52.43 -6.03 -24.78
C ILE A 495 -53.43 -6.96 -25.42
N ARG A 496 -54.13 -6.47 -26.48
CA ARG A 496 -55.11 -7.31 -27.18
C ARG A 496 -54.49 -8.54 -27.84
N SER A 497 -53.28 -8.42 -28.36
CA SER A 497 -52.51 -9.52 -28.95
C SER A 497 -52.08 -10.52 -27.87
N THR A 498 -51.54 -10.02 -26.73
CA THR A 498 -51.14 -10.81 -25.58
C THR A 498 -52.31 -11.64 -25.01
N LEU A 499 -53.47 -10.98 -24.82
CA LEU A 499 -54.71 -11.66 -24.32
C LEU A 499 -55.28 -12.67 -25.34
N ARG A 500 -55.04 -12.45 -26.63
CA ARG A 500 -55.51 -13.34 -27.69
C ARG A 500 -54.65 -14.57 -27.87
N HIS A 501 -53.32 -14.43 -27.56
CA HIS A 501 -52.33 -15.48 -27.69
C HIS A 501 -51.45 -15.59 -26.42
N PRO A 502 -52.03 -15.99 -25.28
CA PRO A 502 -51.32 -15.92 -23.98
C PRO A 502 -50.09 -16.82 -23.93
N VAL A 503 -50.17 -18.01 -24.54
CA VAL A 503 -49.01 -18.96 -24.58
C VAL A 503 -47.85 -18.40 -25.42
N ALA A 504 -48.16 -17.80 -26.58
CA ALA A 504 -47.12 -17.20 -27.41
C ALA A 504 -46.48 -15.98 -26.73
N ALA A 505 -47.28 -15.16 -26.07
CA ALA A 505 -46.75 -14.04 -25.26
C ALA A 505 -45.85 -14.51 -24.11
N MET A 506 -46.25 -15.58 -23.42
CA MET A 506 -45.45 -16.17 -22.33
C MET A 506 -44.13 -16.74 -22.88
N VAL A 507 -44.15 -17.45 -24.01
CA VAL A 507 -42.94 -18.00 -24.63
C VAL A 507 -41.99 -16.87 -25.05
N ILE A 508 -42.48 -15.83 -25.76
CA ILE A 508 -41.69 -14.69 -26.20
C ILE A 508 -41.06 -13.97 -24.97
N THR A 509 -41.86 -13.78 -23.91
CA THR A 509 -41.35 -13.12 -22.69
C THR A 509 -40.30 -13.94 -21.98
N LEU A 510 -40.39 -15.28 -21.98
CA LEU A 510 -39.41 -16.16 -21.39
C LEU A 510 -38.16 -16.38 -22.27
N CYS A 511 -38.28 -16.27 -23.58
CA CYS A 511 -37.14 -16.43 -24.51
C CYS A 511 -36.05 -15.36 -24.25
N VAL A 512 -36.41 -14.15 -23.86
CA VAL A 512 -35.43 -13.06 -23.61
C VAL A 512 -34.56 -13.37 -22.40
N PRO A 513 -35.08 -13.64 -21.19
CA PRO A 513 -34.21 -13.95 -20.03
C PRO A 513 -33.48 -15.29 -20.19
N VAL A 514 -34.11 -16.32 -20.82
CA VAL A 514 -33.40 -17.58 -21.09
C VAL A 514 -32.26 -17.38 -22.08
N GLY A 515 -32.48 -16.56 -23.14
CA GLY A 515 -31.41 -16.15 -24.05
C GLY A 515 -30.29 -15.38 -23.37
N GLY A 516 -30.64 -14.49 -22.44
CA GLY A 516 -29.68 -13.75 -21.61
C GLY A 516 -28.83 -14.68 -20.73
N ILE A 517 -29.45 -15.64 -20.04
CA ILE A 517 -28.73 -16.65 -19.24
C ILE A 517 -27.81 -17.50 -20.13
N ALA A 518 -28.25 -17.88 -21.33
CA ALA A 518 -27.44 -18.65 -22.28
C ALA A 518 -26.21 -17.86 -22.79
N LEU A 519 -26.31 -16.54 -22.86
CA LEU A 519 -25.20 -15.64 -23.25
C LEU A 519 -24.28 -15.27 -22.07
N MET A 520 -24.70 -15.48 -20.83
CA MET A 520 -23.94 -15.13 -19.63
C MET A 520 -22.50 -15.70 -19.61
N PRO A 521 -22.25 -16.97 -20.04
CA PRO A 521 -20.89 -17.52 -20.08
C PRO A 521 -19.94 -16.86 -21.08
N THR A 522 -20.46 -16.03 -22.00
CA THR A 522 -19.64 -15.28 -22.98
C THR A 522 -19.19 -13.92 -22.49
N LEU A 523 -19.64 -13.50 -21.31
CA LEU A 523 -19.24 -12.25 -20.68
C LEU A 523 -17.96 -12.43 -19.90
N ASP A 524 -17.07 -11.44 -19.99
CA ASP A 524 -15.91 -11.36 -19.12
C ASP A 524 -16.36 -11.07 -17.68
N VAL A 525 -15.74 -11.79 -16.73
CA VAL A 525 -16.06 -11.65 -15.31
C VAL A 525 -14.94 -10.91 -14.62
N ALA A 526 -15.23 -9.71 -14.11
CA ALA A 526 -14.37 -8.96 -13.20
C ALA A 526 -15.16 -8.67 -11.91
N PHE A 527 -14.50 -8.87 -10.75
CA PHE A 527 -15.15 -8.61 -9.48
C PHE A 527 -15.16 -7.11 -9.15
N PHE A 528 -14.00 -6.46 -9.27
CA PHE A 528 -13.86 -5.01 -9.14
C PHE A 528 -13.41 -4.37 -10.46
N PRO A 529 -13.87 -3.16 -10.78
CA PRO A 529 -13.37 -2.42 -11.91
C PRO A 529 -11.98 -1.81 -11.62
N LEU A 530 -11.27 -1.43 -12.67
CA LEU A 530 -10.08 -0.59 -12.56
C LEU A 530 -10.44 0.76 -11.96
N ALA A 531 -9.53 1.35 -11.19
CA ALA A 531 -9.70 2.71 -10.71
C ALA A 531 -9.49 3.70 -11.86
N ASP A 532 -10.38 4.69 -11.98
CA ASP A 532 -10.25 5.76 -12.97
C ASP A 532 -9.23 6.79 -12.47
N ARG A 533 -7.95 6.54 -12.73
CA ARG A 533 -6.84 7.42 -12.37
C ARG A 533 -5.97 7.74 -13.57
N ASP A 534 -5.43 8.93 -13.57
CA ASP A 534 -4.41 9.41 -14.50
C ASP A 534 -3.00 8.95 -14.09
N GLN A 535 -2.94 7.91 -13.29
CA GLN A 535 -1.74 7.27 -12.78
C GLN A 535 -1.74 5.77 -13.09
N PHE A 536 -0.55 5.21 -13.26
CA PHE A 536 -0.31 3.77 -13.27
C PHE A 536 1.06 3.48 -12.64
N HIS A 537 1.33 2.23 -12.32
CA HIS A 537 2.60 1.84 -11.74
C HIS A 537 3.26 0.69 -12.52
N ILE A 538 4.59 0.61 -12.38
CA ILE A 538 5.41 -0.40 -13.02
C ILE A 538 6.26 -1.05 -11.94
N GLU A 539 6.11 -2.36 -11.77
CA GLU A 539 6.99 -3.16 -10.94
C GLU A 539 8.02 -3.86 -11.83
N VAL A 540 9.29 -3.68 -11.55
CA VAL A 540 10.38 -4.34 -12.27
C VAL A 540 11.23 -5.11 -11.28
N ARG A 541 11.46 -6.39 -11.57
CA ARG A 541 12.32 -7.26 -10.77
C ARG A 541 13.47 -7.78 -11.63
N LEU A 542 14.66 -7.57 -11.13
CA LEU A 542 15.86 -8.18 -11.67
C LEU A 542 16.13 -9.53 -11.01
N PRO A 543 17.08 -10.33 -11.54
CA PRO A 543 17.59 -11.49 -10.82
C PRO A 543 18.04 -11.10 -9.39
N ALA A 544 17.76 -11.95 -8.41
CA ALA A 544 17.94 -11.63 -6.98
C ALA A 544 19.37 -11.26 -6.58
N ALA A 545 20.38 -11.70 -7.34
CA ALA A 545 21.78 -11.33 -7.14
C ALA A 545 22.16 -9.94 -7.69
N SER A 546 21.19 -9.17 -8.20
CA SER A 546 21.48 -7.84 -8.73
C SER A 546 21.75 -6.84 -7.61
N SER A 547 22.79 -6.03 -7.76
CA SER A 547 23.10 -4.94 -6.83
C SER A 547 22.13 -3.77 -7.02
N ILE A 548 21.99 -2.93 -6.00
CA ILE A 548 21.16 -1.72 -6.08
C ILE A 548 21.64 -0.77 -7.18
N ALA A 549 22.96 -0.67 -7.39
CA ALA A 549 23.54 0.15 -8.46
C ALA A 549 23.14 -0.36 -9.88
N LYS A 550 23.04 -1.68 -10.06
CA LYS A 550 22.56 -2.26 -11.34
C LYS A 550 21.08 -1.97 -11.53
N THR A 551 20.29 -2.04 -10.47
CA THR A 551 18.86 -1.72 -10.52
C THR A 551 18.65 -0.22 -10.77
N GLU A 552 19.46 0.65 -10.20
CA GLU A 552 19.46 2.10 -10.44
C GLU A 552 19.80 2.42 -11.91
N ALA A 553 20.82 1.77 -12.49
CA ALA A 553 21.14 1.93 -13.91
C ALA A 553 19.95 1.52 -14.79
N LEU A 554 19.28 0.39 -14.48
CA LEU A 554 18.06 0.00 -15.20
C LEU A 554 16.91 0.99 -14.99
N ALA A 555 16.78 1.54 -13.79
CA ALA A 555 15.74 2.53 -13.51
C ALA A 555 15.86 3.75 -14.42
N HIS A 556 17.06 4.29 -14.62
CA HIS A 556 17.30 5.40 -15.55
C HIS A 556 16.91 5.06 -16.99
N GLU A 557 17.20 3.81 -17.45
CA GLU A 557 16.84 3.39 -18.80
C GLU A 557 15.32 3.22 -18.98
N VAL A 558 14.65 2.60 -17.99
CA VAL A 558 13.18 2.42 -18.00
C VAL A 558 12.49 3.76 -17.92
N GLU A 559 12.95 4.64 -17.02
CA GLU A 559 12.38 5.97 -16.83
C GLU A 559 12.52 6.83 -18.09
N SER A 560 13.71 6.82 -18.73
CA SER A 560 13.92 7.50 -20.03
C SER A 560 12.91 7.03 -21.08
N MET A 561 12.69 5.71 -21.19
CA MET A 561 11.72 5.14 -22.13
C MET A 561 10.28 5.59 -21.80
N VAL A 562 9.91 5.63 -20.52
CA VAL A 562 8.55 6.00 -20.07
C VAL A 562 8.30 7.49 -20.29
N ARG A 563 9.29 8.35 -20.03
CA ARG A 563 9.19 9.80 -20.22
C ARG A 563 9.03 10.22 -21.69
N GLU A 564 9.50 9.40 -22.64
CA GLU A 564 9.31 9.64 -24.08
C GLU A 564 7.87 9.38 -24.55
N LEU A 565 7.02 8.74 -23.71
CA LEU A 565 5.63 8.44 -24.08
C LEU A 565 4.78 9.72 -24.08
N PRO A 566 3.90 9.89 -25.09
CA PRO A 566 3.03 11.06 -25.15
C PRO A 566 2.03 11.05 -24.00
N GLY A 567 1.95 12.19 -23.31
CA GLY A 567 1.01 12.37 -22.20
C GLY A 567 1.53 11.94 -20.83
N VAL A 568 2.76 11.48 -20.71
CA VAL A 568 3.44 11.30 -19.41
C VAL A 568 3.88 12.68 -18.90
N VAL A 569 3.56 12.98 -17.66
CA VAL A 569 3.87 14.25 -16.97
C VAL A 569 5.07 14.08 -16.06
N ARG A 570 5.07 13.00 -15.28
CA ARG A 570 6.07 12.76 -14.24
C ARG A 570 6.30 11.27 -14.05
N VAL A 571 7.52 10.92 -13.70
CA VAL A 571 7.90 9.56 -13.32
C VAL A 571 8.64 9.64 -11.99
N SER A 572 8.17 8.88 -11.01
CA SER A 572 8.80 8.70 -9.69
C SER A 572 9.28 7.25 -9.57
N SER A 573 10.56 7.04 -9.35
CA SER A 573 11.17 5.71 -9.29
C SER A 573 11.68 5.42 -7.88
N PHE A 574 11.39 4.21 -7.38
CA PHE A 574 11.81 3.72 -6.06
C PHE A 574 12.57 2.42 -6.25
N ILE A 575 13.82 2.40 -5.80
CA ILE A 575 14.79 1.32 -6.00
C ILE A 575 15.14 0.74 -4.64
N GLY A 576 15.05 -0.57 -4.48
CA GLY A 576 15.33 -1.25 -3.22
C GLY A 576 14.15 -1.32 -2.25
N GLU A 577 13.08 -0.60 -2.53
CA GLU A 577 11.85 -0.54 -1.74
C GLU A 577 10.61 -0.36 -2.60
N SER A 578 9.43 -0.54 -2.02
CA SER A 578 8.16 -0.22 -2.67
C SER A 578 7.91 1.29 -2.69
N ALA A 579 7.23 1.78 -3.73
CA ALA A 579 6.77 3.17 -3.79
C ALA A 579 5.81 3.51 -2.63
N PRO A 580 5.68 4.80 -2.24
CA PRO A 580 4.63 5.24 -1.33
C PRO A 580 3.26 4.76 -1.78
N MET A 581 2.45 4.26 -0.86
CA MET A 581 1.09 3.82 -1.16
C MET A 581 0.21 5.04 -1.47
N MET A 582 0.06 5.39 -2.75
CA MET A 582 -0.82 6.47 -3.22
C MET A 582 -2.25 6.00 -3.44
N TYR A 583 -2.45 4.68 -3.46
CA TYR A 583 -3.77 4.06 -3.54
C TYR A 583 -3.78 2.76 -2.72
N TYR A 584 -4.84 2.49 -2.01
CA TYR A 584 -4.94 1.43 -1.00
C TYR A 584 -4.83 0.00 -1.54
N ASN A 585 -4.92 -0.19 -2.85
CA ASN A 585 -4.86 -1.51 -3.50
C ASN A 585 -3.41 -1.96 -3.84
N VAL A 586 -2.38 -1.25 -3.43
CA VAL A 586 -0.98 -1.59 -3.72
C VAL A 586 -0.34 -2.26 -2.53
N LEU A 587 0.30 -3.42 -2.75
CA LEU A 587 1.09 -4.09 -1.72
C LEU A 587 2.49 -3.49 -1.63
N THR A 588 2.90 -3.08 -0.44
CA THR A 588 4.20 -2.46 -0.18
C THR A 588 5.02 -3.35 0.77
N ASN A 589 5.60 -4.44 0.25
CA ASN A 589 6.33 -5.44 1.03
C ASN A 589 7.71 -5.80 0.45
N GLU A 590 8.29 -4.92 -0.38
CA GLU A 590 9.58 -5.16 -1.03
C GLU A 590 10.70 -4.31 -0.43
N ASP A 591 10.72 -4.18 0.91
CA ASP A 591 11.78 -3.47 1.61
C ASP A 591 13.11 -4.21 1.55
N ASN A 592 14.21 -3.44 1.55
CA ASN A 592 15.57 -3.97 1.49
C ASN A 592 15.75 -5.02 0.38
N ASN A 593 15.11 -4.78 -0.78
CA ASN A 593 15.23 -5.67 -1.94
C ASN A 593 16.00 -4.96 -3.09
N PRO A 594 17.33 -5.04 -3.14
CA PRO A 594 18.13 -4.32 -4.12
C PRO A 594 17.83 -4.69 -5.58
N ALA A 595 17.17 -5.82 -5.82
CA ALA A 595 16.75 -6.26 -7.15
C ALA A 595 15.35 -5.78 -7.56
N PHE A 596 14.71 -4.92 -6.76
CA PHE A 596 13.36 -4.41 -7.00
C PHE A 596 13.36 -2.93 -7.35
N LEU A 597 12.54 -2.59 -8.33
CA LEU A 597 12.28 -1.23 -8.80
C LEU A 597 10.77 -1.03 -8.95
N HIS A 598 10.25 0.02 -8.36
CA HIS A 598 8.85 0.41 -8.46
C HIS A 598 8.75 1.84 -9.00
N LEU A 599 8.05 2.01 -10.13
CA LEU A 599 7.81 3.32 -10.72
C LEU A 599 6.34 3.68 -10.58
N ILE A 600 6.10 4.95 -10.26
CA ILE A 600 4.78 5.59 -10.37
C ILE A 600 4.85 6.55 -11.55
N VAL A 601 3.88 6.47 -12.44
CA VAL A 601 3.81 7.29 -13.65
C VAL A 601 2.54 8.12 -13.64
N ASP A 602 2.69 9.42 -13.66
CA ASP A 602 1.60 10.39 -13.77
C ASP A 602 1.40 10.78 -15.24
N THR A 603 0.16 10.80 -15.69
CA THR A 603 -0.22 11.19 -17.05
C THR A 603 -1.16 12.40 -17.04
N VAL A 604 -1.32 13.06 -18.19
CA VAL A 604 -2.21 14.22 -18.32
C VAL A 604 -3.70 13.86 -18.14
N SER A 605 -4.09 12.58 -18.28
CA SER A 605 -5.48 12.14 -18.16
C SER A 605 -5.61 10.63 -18.09
N LEU A 606 -6.74 10.14 -17.57
CA LEU A 606 -7.14 8.73 -17.60
C LEU A 606 -7.08 8.13 -19.02
N GLU A 607 -7.44 8.91 -20.05
CA GLU A 607 -7.42 8.44 -21.44
C GLU A 607 -5.99 8.18 -21.90
N ALA A 608 -5.05 9.04 -21.56
CA ALA A 608 -3.62 8.84 -21.81
C ALA A 608 -3.12 7.57 -21.12
N THR A 609 -3.44 7.36 -19.83
CA THR A 609 -3.14 6.11 -19.10
C THR A 609 -3.65 4.88 -19.86
N ASN A 610 -4.92 4.90 -20.30
CA ASN A 610 -5.54 3.79 -21.00
C ASN A 610 -4.89 3.45 -22.35
N GLN A 611 -4.37 4.45 -23.04
CA GLN A 611 -3.70 4.28 -24.32
C GLN A 611 -2.27 3.76 -24.18
N GLN A 612 -1.55 4.20 -23.14
CA GLN A 612 -0.12 3.90 -22.99
C GLN A 612 0.15 2.49 -22.41
N VAL A 613 -0.64 2.07 -21.41
CA VAL A 613 -0.34 0.83 -20.65
C VAL A 613 -0.17 -0.42 -21.53
N PRO A 614 -1.06 -0.73 -22.52
CA PRO A 614 -0.90 -1.95 -23.31
C PRO A 614 0.35 -1.95 -24.21
N GLY A 615 0.71 -0.79 -24.77
CA GLY A 615 1.89 -0.64 -25.63
C GLY A 615 3.19 -0.65 -24.83
N LEU A 616 3.18 -0.04 -23.65
CA LEU A 616 4.33 0.03 -22.76
C LEU A 616 4.75 -1.35 -22.25
N GLN A 617 3.78 -2.22 -21.87
CA GLN A 617 4.09 -3.59 -21.45
C GLN A 617 4.90 -4.34 -22.51
N GLN A 618 4.46 -4.29 -23.78
CA GLN A 618 5.14 -4.96 -24.87
C GLN A 618 6.54 -4.38 -25.13
N SER A 619 6.70 -3.08 -24.96
CA SER A 619 7.99 -2.38 -25.13
C SER A 619 8.96 -2.75 -24.01
N LEU A 620 8.48 -2.83 -22.79
CA LEU A 620 9.25 -3.24 -21.60
C LEU A 620 9.78 -4.67 -21.76
N ASP A 621 8.91 -5.62 -22.13
CA ASP A 621 9.27 -7.03 -22.32
C ASP A 621 10.32 -7.24 -23.43
N LYS A 622 10.23 -6.45 -24.49
CA LYS A 622 11.18 -6.54 -25.61
C LYS A 622 12.54 -5.89 -25.31
N ARG A 623 12.53 -4.75 -24.61
CA ARG A 623 13.76 -3.97 -24.37
C ARG A 623 14.55 -4.51 -23.18
N PHE A 624 13.88 -5.07 -22.19
CA PHE A 624 14.51 -5.55 -20.95
C PHE A 624 14.20 -7.03 -20.65
N PRO A 625 14.57 -7.97 -21.53
CA PRO A 625 14.28 -9.39 -21.36
C PRO A 625 14.96 -10.00 -20.13
N GLN A 626 15.98 -9.34 -19.55
CA GLN A 626 16.68 -9.74 -18.34
C GLN A 626 15.92 -9.38 -17.06
N ALA A 627 14.88 -8.55 -17.14
CA ALA A 627 14.07 -8.10 -16.03
C ALA A 627 12.59 -8.53 -16.21
N GLN A 628 11.91 -8.78 -15.12
CA GLN A 628 10.48 -9.04 -15.14
C GLN A 628 9.74 -7.73 -14.82
N GLY A 629 9.25 -7.05 -15.85
CA GLY A 629 8.50 -5.81 -15.73
C GLY A 629 6.98 -6.04 -15.85
N VAL A 630 6.18 -5.50 -14.94
CA VAL A 630 4.72 -5.56 -15.00
C VAL A 630 4.14 -4.16 -14.89
N VAL A 631 3.42 -3.73 -15.93
CA VAL A 631 2.72 -2.45 -15.96
C VAL A 631 1.30 -2.67 -15.47
N ARG A 632 0.91 -1.98 -14.39
CA ARG A 632 -0.41 -2.12 -13.78
C ARG A 632 -1.12 -0.78 -13.65
N LYS A 633 -2.42 -0.79 -13.87
CA LYS A 633 -3.32 0.27 -13.40
C LYS A 633 -3.73 -0.03 -11.97
N TYR A 634 -4.11 1.00 -11.25
CA TYR A 634 -4.73 0.83 -9.95
C TYR A 634 -6.09 0.13 -10.08
N GLU A 635 -6.38 -0.77 -9.17
CA GLU A 635 -7.62 -1.54 -9.13
C GLU A 635 -8.39 -1.20 -7.85
N GLN A 636 -9.72 -1.28 -7.91
CA GLN A 636 -10.55 -1.15 -6.72
C GLN A 636 -10.62 -2.47 -5.96
N GLY A 637 -10.98 -2.42 -4.67
CA GLY A 637 -11.10 -3.61 -3.83
C GLY A 637 -9.81 -3.99 -3.10
N SER A 638 -9.80 -5.18 -2.50
CA SER A 638 -8.66 -5.66 -1.71
C SER A 638 -7.41 -5.85 -2.56
N PRO A 639 -6.23 -5.52 -2.05
CA PRO A 639 -4.98 -5.78 -2.75
C PRO A 639 -4.74 -7.29 -2.91
N PHE A 640 -4.21 -7.70 -4.05
CA PHE A 640 -3.81 -9.08 -4.31
C PHE A 640 -2.48 -9.13 -5.05
N LYS A 641 -1.72 -10.21 -4.83
CA LYS A 641 -0.39 -10.38 -5.42
C LYS A 641 -0.46 -10.66 -6.91
N ALA A 642 -1.38 -11.52 -7.32
CA ALA A 642 -1.66 -11.85 -8.70
C ALA A 642 -3.09 -12.36 -8.86
N PRO A 643 -3.73 -12.17 -10.06
CA PRO A 643 -5.08 -12.70 -10.35
C PRO A 643 -5.18 -14.22 -10.24
N ILE A 644 -4.07 -14.92 -10.50
CA ILE A 644 -4.00 -16.39 -10.43
C ILE A 644 -2.76 -16.74 -9.60
N GLU A 645 -3.00 -17.45 -8.50
CA GLU A 645 -1.94 -17.96 -7.62
C GLU A 645 -2.12 -19.45 -7.42
N LEU A 646 -1.08 -20.21 -7.79
CA LEU A 646 -1.02 -21.66 -7.54
C LEU A 646 -0.02 -21.91 -6.40
N ARG A 647 -0.44 -22.63 -5.37
CA ARG A 647 0.39 -22.97 -4.21
C ARG A 647 0.66 -24.47 -4.25
N VAL A 648 1.96 -24.83 -4.24
CA VAL A 648 2.42 -26.21 -4.15
C VAL A 648 3.01 -26.41 -2.76
N TYR A 649 2.59 -27.46 -2.06
CA TYR A 649 3.02 -27.79 -0.71
C TYR A 649 3.84 -29.05 -0.69
N GLY A 650 4.88 -29.10 0.11
CA GLY A 650 5.75 -30.26 0.29
C GLY A 650 6.86 -29.97 1.29
N ASP A 651 7.56 -31.05 1.69
CA ASP A 651 8.64 -30.96 2.68
C ASP A 651 10.04 -30.82 2.04
N ASP A 652 10.15 -31.05 0.73
CA ASP A 652 11.41 -31.04 -0.03
C ASP A 652 11.45 -29.80 -0.94
N LEU A 653 12.37 -28.88 -0.66
CA LEU A 653 12.51 -27.63 -1.41
C LEU A 653 12.97 -27.84 -2.84
N GLU A 654 13.75 -28.89 -3.12
CA GLU A 654 14.21 -29.20 -4.48
C GLU A 654 13.05 -29.68 -5.35
N VAL A 655 12.25 -30.59 -4.80
CA VAL A 655 11.05 -31.08 -5.47
C VAL A 655 10.07 -29.93 -5.69
N LEU A 656 9.85 -29.08 -4.68
CA LEU A 656 8.97 -27.91 -4.80
C LEU A 656 9.44 -26.94 -5.88
N SER A 657 10.76 -26.67 -5.93
CA SER A 657 11.33 -25.78 -6.95
C SER A 657 11.18 -26.35 -8.35
N SER A 658 11.48 -27.64 -8.54
CA SER A 658 11.33 -28.29 -9.85
C SER A 658 9.87 -28.30 -10.33
N LEU A 659 8.93 -28.64 -9.44
CA LEU A 659 7.49 -28.58 -9.73
C LEU A 659 7.00 -27.15 -10.01
N GLY A 660 7.52 -26.17 -9.27
CA GLY A 660 7.22 -24.75 -9.50
C GLY A 660 7.64 -24.29 -10.90
N LEU A 661 8.84 -24.66 -11.34
CA LEU A 661 9.33 -24.35 -12.70
C LEU A 661 8.53 -25.09 -13.79
N GLU A 662 8.18 -26.35 -13.56
CA GLU A 662 7.35 -27.12 -14.50
C GLU A 662 5.96 -26.48 -14.64
N LEU A 663 5.32 -26.12 -13.53
CA LEU A 663 4.03 -25.44 -13.55
C LEU A 663 4.12 -24.07 -14.23
N ALA A 664 5.20 -23.30 -13.99
CA ALA A 664 5.44 -22.04 -14.69
C ALA A 664 5.54 -22.28 -16.21
N GLY A 665 6.26 -23.32 -16.64
CA GLY A 665 6.35 -23.71 -18.04
C GLY A 665 4.98 -24.09 -18.67
N LEU A 666 4.15 -24.81 -17.92
CA LEU A 666 2.78 -25.14 -18.36
C LEU A 666 1.88 -23.90 -18.45
N MET A 667 1.97 -22.99 -17.48
CA MET A 667 1.21 -21.73 -17.50
C MET A 667 1.63 -20.82 -18.66
N HIS A 668 2.91 -20.76 -18.99
CA HIS A 668 3.41 -20.02 -20.17
C HIS A 668 2.84 -20.51 -21.51
N GLN A 669 2.40 -21.78 -21.59
CA GLN A 669 1.77 -22.31 -22.81
C GLN A 669 0.32 -21.85 -23.00
N LEU A 670 -0.30 -21.25 -21.97
CA LEU A 670 -1.65 -20.74 -22.04
C LEU A 670 -1.66 -19.31 -22.59
N PRO A 671 -2.30 -19.04 -23.73
CA PRO A 671 -2.25 -17.73 -24.37
C PRO A 671 -2.94 -16.61 -23.54
N GLN A 672 -3.72 -16.99 -22.53
CA GLN A 672 -4.42 -16.07 -21.64
C GLN A 672 -3.57 -15.68 -20.39
N VAL A 673 -2.43 -16.35 -20.20
CA VAL A 673 -1.55 -16.16 -19.04
C VAL A 673 -0.30 -15.41 -19.47
N THR A 674 0.00 -14.30 -18.77
CA THR A 674 1.19 -13.48 -19.00
C THR A 674 1.97 -13.31 -17.69
N HIS A 675 3.25 -13.03 -17.77
CA HIS A 675 4.10 -12.72 -16.61
C HIS A 675 4.08 -13.78 -15.51
N VAL A 676 4.22 -15.05 -15.92
CA VAL A 676 4.31 -16.17 -14.97
C VAL A 676 5.61 -16.09 -14.18
N ARG A 677 5.50 -16.24 -12.85
CA ARG A 677 6.64 -16.20 -11.94
C ARG A 677 6.60 -17.39 -10.99
N ALA A 678 7.70 -18.12 -10.91
CA ALA A 678 7.94 -19.10 -9.86
C ALA A 678 8.43 -18.37 -8.60
N GLY A 679 7.86 -18.70 -7.44
CA GLY A 679 8.14 -17.99 -6.18
C GLY A 679 9.49 -18.31 -5.54
N MET A 680 10.14 -19.41 -5.96
CA MET A 680 11.46 -19.80 -5.48
C MET A 680 12.51 -19.44 -6.52
N GLN A 681 13.49 -18.65 -6.12
CA GLN A 681 14.68 -18.38 -6.93
C GLN A 681 15.83 -19.23 -6.37
N ARG A 682 16.35 -20.11 -7.21
CA ARG A 682 17.62 -20.82 -7.00
C ARG A 682 18.73 -20.01 -7.67
N ASP A 683 19.96 -20.36 -7.35
CA ASP A 683 21.15 -19.86 -8.06
C ASP A 683 21.56 -18.42 -7.73
N LEU A 684 21.42 -18.00 -6.47
CA LEU A 684 22.18 -16.86 -5.99
C LEU A 684 23.65 -17.26 -5.93
N PRO A 685 24.57 -16.62 -6.68
CA PRO A 685 25.98 -16.91 -6.55
C PRO A 685 26.43 -16.60 -5.11
N ARG A 686 27.05 -17.57 -4.48
CA ARG A 686 27.57 -17.47 -3.11
C ARG A 686 29.07 -17.65 -3.14
N LEU A 687 29.80 -16.73 -2.52
CA LEU A 687 31.20 -16.95 -2.22
C LEU A 687 31.28 -17.76 -0.92
N VAL A 688 31.69 -19.00 -1.02
CA VAL A 688 31.89 -19.89 0.13
C VAL A 688 33.35 -19.85 0.50
N LEU A 689 33.65 -19.65 1.79
CA LEU A 689 34.98 -19.79 2.37
C LEU A 689 35.08 -21.21 2.96
N ASP A 690 35.82 -22.06 2.28
CA ASP A 690 36.14 -23.39 2.82
C ASP A 690 37.33 -23.28 3.79
N VAL A 691 37.03 -23.45 5.08
CA VAL A 691 37.98 -23.13 6.14
C VAL A 691 38.85 -24.33 6.47
N ASP A 692 40.19 -24.20 6.38
CA ASP A 692 41.12 -25.14 6.96
C ASP A 692 41.18 -24.93 8.48
N HIS A 693 40.43 -25.75 9.21
CA HIS A 693 40.34 -25.70 10.68
C HIS A 693 41.70 -25.94 11.35
N THR A 694 42.62 -26.66 10.72
CA THR A 694 43.96 -26.93 11.25
C THR A 694 44.81 -25.67 11.14
N ALA A 695 44.89 -25.08 9.96
CA ALA A 695 45.62 -23.84 9.74
C ALA A 695 45.06 -22.68 10.58
N LEU A 696 43.72 -22.61 10.71
CA LEU A 696 43.07 -21.63 11.55
C LEU A 696 43.41 -21.74 13.03
N SER A 697 43.40 -23.00 13.57
CA SER A 697 43.78 -23.28 14.96
C SER A 697 45.27 -23.04 15.23
N ASP A 698 46.15 -23.42 14.30
CA ASP A 698 47.59 -23.16 14.40
C ASP A 698 47.90 -21.64 14.37
N ALA A 699 47.06 -20.87 13.73
CA ALA A 699 47.12 -19.39 13.73
C ALA A 699 46.51 -18.76 15.01
N GLY A 700 45.96 -19.55 15.94
CA GLY A 700 45.30 -19.05 17.15
C GLY A 700 43.98 -18.37 16.91
N LEU A 701 43.35 -18.62 15.74
CA LEU A 701 42.04 -18.06 15.34
C LEU A 701 40.95 -19.12 15.54
N THR A 702 39.75 -18.64 15.79
CA THR A 702 38.52 -19.44 15.80
C THR A 702 37.69 -19.13 14.56
N THR A 703 36.75 -20.02 14.17
CA THR A 703 35.82 -19.77 13.08
C THR A 703 34.95 -18.51 13.34
N GLN A 704 34.63 -18.28 14.63
CA GLN A 704 33.93 -17.08 15.04
C GLN A 704 34.76 -15.81 14.79
N SER A 705 36.04 -15.80 15.24
CA SER A 705 36.90 -14.63 15.01
C SER A 705 37.21 -14.39 13.53
N LEU A 706 37.29 -15.47 12.74
CA LEU A 706 37.37 -15.36 11.29
C LEU A 706 36.11 -14.67 10.68
N ALA A 707 34.91 -15.16 11.04
CA ALA A 707 33.66 -14.62 10.56
C ALA A 707 33.47 -13.14 10.97
N GLU A 708 33.82 -12.78 12.20
CA GLU A 708 33.79 -11.41 12.72
C GLU A 708 34.74 -10.49 11.93
N GLN A 709 35.96 -10.91 11.69
CA GLN A 709 36.96 -10.11 10.95
C GLN A 709 36.57 -9.95 9.46
N VAL A 710 36.11 -10.99 8.80
CA VAL A 710 35.67 -10.95 7.41
C VAL A 710 34.37 -10.09 7.31
N GLY A 711 33.43 -10.29 8.22
CA GLY A 711 32.20 -9.50 8.27
C GLY A 711 32.48 -8.01 8.49
N ALA A 712 33.38 -7.68 9.41
CA ALA A 712 33.83 -6.31 9.68
C ALA A 712 34.54 -5.68 8.47
N ALA A 713 35.30 -6.47 7.72
CA ALA A 713 35.98 -6.00 6.51
C ALA A 713 34.98 -5.67 5.39
N LEU A 714 33.97 -6.54 5.17
CA LEU A 714 33.02 -6.39 4.06
C LEU A 714 31.90 -5.40 4.37
N SER A 715 31.29 -5.51 5.56
CA SER A 715 30.09 -4.73 5.94
C SER A 715 30.42 -3.54 6.85
N GLY A 716 31.63 -3.51 7.40
CA GLY A 716 32.00 -2.56 8.46
C GLY A 716 31.43 -2.96 9.82
N GLN A 717 32.01 -2.39 10.89
CA GLN A 717 31.65 -2.62 12.28
C GLN A 717 31.04 -1.37 12.91
N PRO A 718 29.87 -1.46 13.56
CA PRO A 718 29.36 -0.35 14.36
C PRO A 718 30.32 0.00 15.50
N ALA A 719 30.49 1.30 15.77
CA ALA A 719 31.43 1.82 16.78
C ALA A 719 30.81 2.91 17.68
N GLY A 720 29.50 2.79 17.93
CA GLY A 720 28.75 3.77 18.72
C GLY A 720 28.04 4.80 17.89
N MET A 721 27.71 5.94 18.49
CA MET A 721 26.92 7.02 17.90
C MET A 721 27.61 8.38 18.10
N LEU A 722 27.58 9.24 17.11
CA LEU A 722 27.90 10.67 17.25
C LEU A 722 26.60 11.40 17.56
N LEU A 723 26.56 12.19 18.63
CA LEU A 723 25.43 13.04 18.96
C LEU A 723 25.72 14.46 18.48
N GLU A 724 25.02 14.93 17.48
CA GLU A 724 25.13 16.27 16.97
C GLU A 724 23.79 17.00 17.16
N ASP A 725 23.79 18.01 18.01
CA ASP A 725 22.57 18.66 18.48
C ASP A 725 21.53 17.67 19.01
N THR A 726 20.52 17.33 18.20
CA THR A 726 19.46 16.37 18.52
C THR A 726 19.53 15.07 17.71
N GLN A 727 20.44 14.99 16.73
CA GLN A 727 20.57 13.85 15.84
C GLN A 727 21.63 12.87 16.34
N GLN A 728 21.33 11.58 16.23
CA GLN A 728 22.24 10.49 16.55
C GLN A 728 22.72 9.85 15.25
N LEU A 729 23.99 10.07 14.89
CA LEU A 729 24.60 9.51 13.70
C LEU A 729 25.38 8.25 14.07
N PRO A 730 25.05 7.07 13.49
CA PRO A 730 25.82 5.85 13.73
C PRO A 730 27.24 6.01 13.22
N ILE A 731 28.21 5.59 14.02
CA ILE A 731 29.63 5.53 13.64
C ILE A 731 29.89 4.12 13.12
N ARG A 732 30.48 4.01 11.93
CA ARG A 732 30.84 2.72 11.32
C ARG A 732 32.30 2.72 10.90
N VAL A 733 33.07 1.74 11.41
CA VAL A 733 34.45 1.49 10.99
C VAL A 733 34.44 0.53 9.82
N ARG A 734 35.07 0.88 8.71
CA ARG A 734 35.12 0.03 7.51
C ARG A 734 36.42 0.19 6.75
N TYR A 735 36.75 -0.76 5.88
CA TYR A 735 37.83 -0.59 4.92
C TYR A 735 37.46 0.36 3.80
N ALA A 736 38.47 0.99 3.19
CA ALA A 736 38.29 1.83 1.99
C ALA A 736 37.68 1.02 0.84
N ASP A 737 36.89 1.68 -0.03
CA ASP A 737 36.03 1.03 -1.04
C ASP A 737 36.76 0.07 -1.98
N GLY A 738 38.02 0.37 -2.34
CA GLY A 738 38.84 -0.50 -3.18
C GLY A 738 39.03 -1.92 -2.66
N TRP A 739 38.95 -2.13 -1.34
CA TRP A 739 39.13 -3.44 -0.70
C TRP A 739 37.83 -4.26 -0.57
N ARG A 740 36.70 -3.64 -0.80
CA ARG A 740 35.38 -4.28 -0.58
C ARG A 740 34.74 -4.78 -1.86
N THR A 741 35.16 -4.30 -3.00
CA THR A 741 34.50 -4.52 -4.29
C THR A 741 35.16 -5.59 -5.15
N ASP A 742 36.33 -6.12 -4.73
CA ASP A 742 37.11 -7.08 -5.49
C ASP A 742 37.30 -8.39 -4.72
N ALA A 743 36.81 -9.50 -5.29
CA ALA A 743 36.94 -10.82 -4.71
C ALA A 743 38.41 -11.31 -4.58
N GLU A 744 39.31 -10.85 -5.50
CA GLU A 744 40.75 -11.19 -5.40
C GLU A 744 41.40 -10.49 -4.19
N GLN A 745 40.95 -9.28 -3.87
CA GLN A 745 41.43 -8.55 -2.70
C GLN A 745 40.93 -9.16 -1.40
N LEU A 746 39.76 -9.81 -1.40
CA LEU A 746 39.27 -10.54 -0.23
C LEU A 746 40.23 -11.69 0.16
N ALA A 747 40.75 -12.42 -0.83
CA ALA A 747 41.74 -13.51 -0.56
C ALA A 747 43.05 -12.97 0.06
N ALA A 748 43.42 -11.71 -0.27
CA ALA A 748 44.58 -11.03 0.29
C ALA A 748 44.31 -10.34 1.65
N LEU A 749 43.05 -10.34 2.13
CA LEU A 749 42.69 -9.78 3.43
C LEU A 749 43.55 -10.38 4.53
N ARG A 750 44.19 -9.53 5.33
CA ARG A 750 45.01 -9.99 6.45
C ARG A 750 44.19 -10.10 7.74
N LEU A 751 44.17 -11.28 8.32
CA LEU A 751 43.54 -11.57 9.59
C LEU A 751 44.49 -11.26 10.74
N VAL A 752 44.02 -10.57 11.75
CA VAL A 752 44.81 -10.28 12.97
C VAL A 752 44.75 -11.45 13.91
N SER A 753 45.91 -11.90 14.35
CA SER A 753 46.10 -13.01 15.30
C SER A 753 47.12 -12.65 16.36
N ASP A 754 46.93 -13.12 17.57
CA ASP A 754 47.89 -12.94 18.67
C ASP A 754 49.20 -13.74 18.45
N GLN A 755 49.17 -14.72 17.54
CA GLN A 755 50.34 -15.60 17.27
C GLN A 755 51.14 -15.16 16.03
N VAL A 756 50.58 -14.35 15.14
CA VAL A 756 51.23 -13.91 13.90
C VAL A 756 51.28 -12.39 13.82
N ALA A 757 52.43 -11.80 14.17
CA ALA A 757 52.60 -10.35 14.30
C ALA A 757 52.33 -9.53 13.02
N GLU A 758 52.50 -10.12 11.83
CA GLU A 758 52.26 -9.43 10.54
C GLU A 758 50.87 -9.70 9.95
N GLY A 759 49.99 -10.37 10.69
CA GLY A 759 48.70 -10.83 10.17
C GLY A 759 48.83 -11.96 9.14
N LEU A 760 47.81 -12.78 9.05
CA LEU A 760 47.74 -13.93 8.13
C LEU A 760 46.79 -13.63 6.98
N PRO A 761 47.19 -13.82 5.70
CA PRO A 761 46.24 -13.64 4.60
C PRO A 761 45.11 -14.68 4.70
N LEU A 762 43.88 -14.27 4.35
CA LEU A 762 42.70 -15.14 4.40
C LEU A 762 42.91 -16.42 3.58
N ALA A 763 43.57 -16.32 2.44
CA ALA A 763 43.91 -17.45 1.56
C ALA A 763 44.83 -18.50 2.24
N ALA A 764 45.43 -18.21 3.38
CA ALA A 764 46.25 -19.19 4.14
C ALA A 764 45.43 -20.08 5.09
N VAL A 765 44.18 -19.70 5.38
CA VAL A 765 43.27 -20.41 6.30
C VAL A 765 41.93 -20.76 5.68
N ALA A 766 41.61 -20.22 4.50
CA ALA A 766 40.38 -20.51 3.80
C ALA A 766 40.55 -20.37 2.28
N ASP A 767 40.02 -21.31 1.54
CA ASP A 767 39.85 -21.20 0.09
C ASP A 767 38.52 -20.56 -0.25
N SER A 768 38.48 -19.67 -1.25
CA SER A 768 37.25 -19.02 -1.69
C SER A 768 36.76 -19.66 -2.98
N ASP A 769 35.57 -20.26 -2.94
CA ASP A 769 34.93 -20.88 -4.09
C ASP A 769 33.59 -20.20 -4.39
N LEU A 770 33.32 -19.99 -5.67
CA LEU A 770 32.02 -19.44 -6.12
C LEU A 770 31.08 -20.63 -6.33
N ALA A 771 30.28 -20.92 -5.32
CA ALA A 771 29.32 -22.01 -5.37
C ALA A 771 27.92 -21.47 -5.71
N PRO A 772 27.16 -22.17 -6.57
CA PRO A 772 25.70 -21.97 -6.58
C PRO A 772 25.15 -22.34 -5.20
N LEU A 773 24.10 -21.69 -4.76
CA LEU A 773 23.39 -22.07 -3.53
C LEU A 773 22.76 -23.45 -3.76
N GLU A 774 23.52 -24.52 -3.51
CA GLU A 774 22.95 -25.86 -3.39
C GLU A 774 22.28 -25.96 -2.02
N CYS A 775 20.98 -26.22 -2.03
CA CYS A 775 20.28 -26.65 -0.82
C CYS A 775 20.73 -28.06 -0.46
N ASP A 776 21.92 -28.19 0.10
CA ASP A 776 22.41 -29.46 0.61
C ASP A 776 22.12 -29.54 2.12
N TYR A 777 20.89 -29.90 2.47
CA TYR A 777 20.56 -30.34 3.81
C TYR A 777 19.56 -31.50 3.80
N PRO A 778 19.96 -32.68 4.24
CA PRO A 778 19.05 -33.77 4.56
C PRO A 778 18.40 -33.53 5.92
N THR A 779 17.77 -32.41 6.14
CA THR A 779 17.00 -32.17 7.37
C THR A 779 15.53 -32.10 6.99
N LYS A 780 14.74 -32.93 7.67
CA LYS A 780 13.28 -32.89 7.67
C LYS A 780 12.80 -31.51 8.08
N CYS A 781 12.96 -30.52 7.24
CA CYS A 781 12.29 -29.25 7.38
C CYS A 781 10.84 -29.49 7.00
N ARG A 782 9.97 -29.59 8.00
CA ARG A 782 8.55 -29.29 7.77
C ARG A 782 8.54 -27.85 7.26
N ALA A 783 8.47 -27.71 5.93
CA ALA A 783 8.22 -26.43 5.33
C ALA A 783 6.84 -25.97 5.81
N SER A 784 6.82 -25.09 6.79
CA SER A 784 5.64 -24.31 7.04
C SER A 784 5.47 -23.45 5.80
N ALA A 785 4.58 -23.86 4.89
CA ALA A 785 4.02 -23.08 3.79
C ALA A 785 4.99 -22.29 2.88
N ALA A 786 6.24 -22.72 2.68
CA ALA A 786 7.06 -22.23 1.57
C ALA A 786 6.63 -22.98 0.30
N GLY A 787 5.47 -22.63 -0.22
CA GLY A 787 5.01 -23.13 -1.50
C GLY A 787 5.71 -22.38 -2.63
N ALA A 788 6.06 -23.07 -3.71
CA ALA A 788 6.38 -22.41 -4.95
C ALA A 788 5.15 -21.61 -5.41
N ARG A 789 5.30 -20.29 -5.55
CA ARG A 789 4.22 -19.40 -5.99
C ARG A 789 4.39 -19.06 -7.44
N LEU A 790 3.36 -19.26 -8.20
CA LEU A 790 3.27 -18.87 -9.60
C LEU A 790 2.35 -17.66 -9.71
N PHE A 791 2.85 -16.57 -10.19
CA PHE A 791 2.09 -15.34 -10.39
C PHE A 791 1.85 -15.13 -11.89
N SER A 792 0.64 -14.81 -12.28
CA SER A 792 0.32 -14.37 -13.62
C SER A 792 -0.31 -12.99 -13.58
N GLY A 793 0.25 -12.04 -14.32
CA GLY A 793 -0.32 -10.72 -14.49
C GLY A 793 -1.25 -10.68 -15.71
N GLY A 794 -2.54 -10.67 -15.48
CA GLY A 794 -3.50 -10.33 -16.54
C GLY A 794 -4.41 -11.43 -17.05
N CYS A 795 -5.65 -11.21 -16.79
CA CYS A 795 -6.90 -11.55 -17.47
C CYS A 795 -7.28 -12.99 -17.83
N ALA A 796 -8.48 -13.34 -17.40
CA ALA A 796 -9.37 -14.44 -17.78
C ALA A 796 -9.42 -15.63 -16.82
N THR A 797 -10.14 -15.42 -15.73
CA THR A 797 -10.38 -16.37 -14.62
C THR A 797 -11.31 -17.54 -14.96
N GLY A 798 -11.92 -17.57 -16.14
CA GLY A 798 -13.07 -18.51 -16.37
C GLY A 798 -12.74 -19.92 -16.84
N ARG A 799 -11.58 -20.20 -17.41
CA ARG A 799 -11.31 -21.51 -18.08
C ARG A 799 -10.15 -22.34 -17.51
N ILE A 800 -9.35 -21.81 -16.62
CA ILE A 800 -8.14 -22.52 -16.12
C ILE A 800 -8.46 -23.57 -15.06
N HIS A 801 -9.55 -23.40 -14.31
CA HIS A 801 -9.99 -24.36 -13.26
C HIS A 801 -10.29 -25.79 -13.75
N GLY A 802 -10.58 -25.97 -15.02
CA GLY A 802 -10.87 -27.29 -15.60
C GLY A 802 -9.63 -28.06 -16.03
N ALA A 803 -8.60 -27.41 -16.55
CA ALA A 803 -7.45 -28.07 -17.15
C ALA A 803 -6.40 -28.50 -16.10
N VAL A 804 -6.23 -27.77 -15.03
CA VAL A 804 -5.23 -28.08 -13.97
C VAL A 804 -5.69 -29.23 -13.06
N ARG A 805 -7.01 -29.40 -12.86
CA ARG A 805 -7.55 -30.51 -12.05
C ARG A 805 -7.33 -31.92 -12.67
N CYS A 806 -7.14 -32.02 -13.96
CA CYS A 806 -6.98 -33.33 -14.60
C CYS A 806 -5.55 -33.90 -14.55
N GLN A 807 -4.51 -33.07 -14.31
CA GLN A 807 -3.13 -33.54 -14.26
C GLN A 807 -2.59 -33.72 -12.82
N ALA A 808 -3.12 -33.05 -11.83
CA ALA A 808 -2.69 -33.19 -10.43
C ALA A 808 -3.16 -34.53 -9.77
N SER A 809 -4.06 -35.31 -10.42
CA SER A 809 -4.54 -36.56 -9.88
C SER A 809 -3.77 -37.79 -10.38
N GLY A 810 -2.67 -37.64 -11.09
CA GLY A 810 -1.90 -38.70 -11.75
C GLY A 810 -0.51 -38.99 -11.21
N SER A 811 -0.05 -38.34 -10.15
CA SER A 811 1.27 -38.66 -9.52
C SER A 811 1.17 -38.51 -8.00
N ALA A 812 0.71 -39.57 -7.36
CA ALA A 812 0.96 -39.84 -5.94
C ALA A 812 1.86 -41.07 -5.88
#